data_691f554805e0fe0774c3fd403a335456
#
_entry.id   691f554805e0fe0774c3fd403a335456
#
_cell.length_a   1.000
_cell.length_b   1.000
_cell.length_c   1.000
_cell.angle_alpha   90.00
_cell.angle_beta   90.00
_cell.angle_gamma   90.00
#
_symmetry.space_group_name_H-M   'P 1'
#
loop_
_entity.id
_entity.type
_entity.pdbx_description
1 polymer ?
#
loop_
_entity_poly.entity_id
_entity_poly.type
_entity_poly.pdbx_seq_one_letter_code
_entity_poly.pdbx_strand_id
1 'polypeptide(L)'
;MGCVQIPLKKQLESEKPTQPAPDPTRQAEAFEYQANYTEAAREYLRLAYTSNPPTRQAHQLAAIRAYLKGNYVEEAKAEWSRFNLQQSFGLQVPLQLVYAQFSIAAQRIDQAFNYLKVVGNPQTLPPKLQIDYYEVYSKILEQQRHYLDAAKQRIVLDGLLPQGSAVLIQNQQALWNNLQRLSPTELNGVPQTAGDVLTGWTSLARIAKTVRPKVVQQVIADWQAHFPRHPANSTFAPKLVESVLALPPQPKEIALLLPLNSRFKIQAEVIRDGFLAAYYEMSAGGTKPNVTVHDVGDGKAAEVYNKVVHDGADFVVGPLQKNNISKFLKNKTRMPVPTLLLNYSLETVNIDNLYQFGLSPENEAQEVADKAWADGHRNALVLVPQNAWGSRVLQSFQTTWQQRGGNIALTQTYTQDVSEAIDFIVNNNISADMIFVAAYPKFARLIQPFLKRYYSENLPIYSTSHAYSGSPDPRMDIDLEGIIFGDMPWVLSPNEQGRRLQKTLIESFPDKLLQFKRLFALGIDAYSLMSHLQHFNLQPYSLWQGQTGQLFVDNQQRIWRKLMWAYFQQGNVQLLNGSDAWDITMPAPNAIPKLESELIIPVIQPKVVGDATSLPVEPRDPIQPITNETVNTLNSTKAVDIEALKSGLRKELVPENKIKTLNSEVKVETPSFEVKTDSATIEESTNDAIKVRLLHQPATSE
;
A
#
# COMPACT_ATOMS: atom_id res chain seq x y z
N MET A 1 -69.54 -49.32 -64.47
CA MET A 1 -68.31 -49.51 -63.74
C MET A 1 -67.66 -48.13 -63.62
N GLY A 2 -67.90 -47.42 -62.49
CA GLY A 2 -67.41 -46.08 -62.26
C GLY A 2 -66.35 -46.12 -61.15
N CYS A 3 -65.17 -45.68 -61.45
CA CYS A 3 -64.08 -45.50 -60.52
C CYS A 3 -64.21 -44.11 -59.80
N VAL A 4 -64.41 -44.13 -58.53
CA VAL A 4 -64.39 -42.91 -57.68
C VAL A 4 -62.95 -42.62 -57.35
N GLN A 5 -62.42 -41.44 -57.81
CA GLN A 5 -61.14 -40.90 -57.37
C GLN A 5 -61.32 -40.06 -56.08
N ILE A 6 -60.61 -40.41 -55.04
CA ILE A 6 -60.49 -39.64 -53.79
C ILE A 6 -59.29 -38.72 -53.93
N PRO A 7 -59.36 -37.40 -53.73
CA PRO A 7 -58.18 -36.51 -53.73
C PRO A 7 -57.55 -36.49 -52.36
N LEU A 8 -56.35 -37.08 -52.20
CA LEU A 8 -55.42 -36.85 -51.06
C LEU A 8 -54.55 -35.69 -51.45
N LYS A 9 -54.78 -34.49 -50.86
CA LYS A 9 -53.82 -33.40 -50.73
C LYS A 9 -54.09 -32.67 -49.41
N LYS A 10 -53.53 -33.22 -48.33
CA LYS A 10 -53.21 -32.43 -47.16
C LYS A 10 -51.75 -31.98 -47.31
N GLN A 11 -51.54 -30.72 -47.67
CA GLN A 11 -50.22 -30.11 -47.64
C GLN A 11 -49.77 -30.07 -46.18
N LEU A 12 -48.64 -30.69 -45.86
CA LEU A 12 -47.85 -30.41 -44.68
C LEU A 12 -47.33 -28.96 -44.83
N GLU A 13 -47.93 -28.04 -44.13
CA GLU A 13 -47.31 -26.75 -43.84
C GLU A 13 -46.02 -27.05 -43.01
N SER A 14 -44.87 -26.78 -43.60
CA SER A 14 -43.60 -26.80 -42.92
C SER A 14 -43.66 -25.70 -41.83
N GLU A 15 -43.72 -26.11 -40.58
CA GLU A 15 -43.52 -25.19 -39.47
C GLU A 15 -42.18 -24.47 -39.69
N LYS A 16 -42.25 -23.16 -39.94
CA LYS A 16 -41.06 -22.31 -39.87
C LYS A 16 -40.43 -22.48 -38.50
N PRO A 17 -39.10 -22.71 -38.39
CA PRO A 17 -38.47 -22.78 -37.11
C PRO A 17 -38.76 -21.47 -36.34
N THR A 18 -39.50 -21.59 -35.25
CA THR A 18 -39.78 -20.50 -34.35
C THR A 18 -38.42 -19.98 -33.85
N GLN A 19 -38.10 -18.73 -34.16
CA GLN A 19 -36.93 -18.08 -33.56
C GLN A 19 -37.09 -18.19 -32.05
N PRO A 20 -36.03 -18.63 -31.32
CA PRO A 20 -36.11 -18.68 -29.87
C PRO A 20 -36.45 -17.27 -29.34
N ALA A 21 -37.36 -17.21 -28.38
CA ALA A 21 -37.76 -15.95 -27.75
C ALA A 21 -36.51 -15.20 -27.26
N PRO A 22 -36.43 -13.89 -27.50
CA PRO A 22 -35.26 -13.11 -27.09
C PRO A 22 -35.03 -13.26 -25.58
N ASP A 23 -33.78 -13.49 -25.17
CA ASP A 23 -33.39 -13.60 -23.80
C ASP A 23 -33.84 -12.36 -23.01
N PRO A 24 -34.68 -12.50 -21.97
CA PRO A 24 -35.20 -11.38 -21.21
C PRO A 24 -34.10 -10.58 -20.48
N THR A 25 -32.93 -11.19 -20.24
CA THR A 25 -31.79 -10.52 -19.55
C THR A 25 -30.94 -9.67 -20.48
N ARG A 26 -31.14 -9.73 -21.78
CA ARG A 26 -30.30 -9.06 -22.81
C ARG A 26 -30.10 -7.56 -22.57
N GLN A 27 -31.15 -6.87 -22.12
CA GLN A 27 -31.05 -5.43 -21.85
C GLN A 27 -30.22 -5.14 -20.60
N ALA A 28 -30.41 -5.89 -19.52
CA ALA A 28 -29.63 -5.77 -18.30
C ALA A 28 -28.13 -6.09 -18.56
N GLU A 29 -27.86 -7.12 -19.33
CA GLU A 29 -26.49 -7.47 -19.74
C GLU A 29 -25.82 -6.40 -20.61
N ALA A 30 -26.59 -5.76 -21.52
CA ALA A 30 -26.07 -4.64 -22.30
C ALA A 30 -25.65 -3.48 -21.42
N PHE A 31 -26.40 -3.15 -20.35
CA PHE A 31 -25.99 -2.16 -19.35
C PHE A 31 -24.76 -2.58 -18.57
N GLU A 32 -24.65 -3.87 -18.16
CA GLU A 32 -23.43 -4.38 -17.50
C GLU A 32 -22.20 -4.21 -18.40
N TYR A 33 -22.30 -4.57 -19.68
CA TYR A 33 -21.19 -4.46 -20.65
C TYR A 33 -20.78 -3.01 -20.95
N GLN A 34 -21.70 -2.05 -20.73
CA GLN A 34 -21.41 -0.62 -20.77
C GLN A 34 -20.91 -0.06 -19.44
N ALA A 35 -20.73 -0.91 -18.42
CA ALA A 35 -20.40 -0.53 -17.04
C ALA A 35 -21.47 0.38 -16.36
N ASN A 36 -22.70 0.38 -16.86
CA ASN A 36 -23.85 1.08 -16.29
C ASN A 36 -24.54 0.18 -15.25
N TYR A 37 -23.85 -0.05 -14.14
CA TYR A 37 -24.23 -1.08 -13.15
C TYR A 37 -25.53 -0.78 -12.40
N THR A 38 -25.87 0.49 -12.19
CA THR A 38 -27.16 0.86 -11.55
C THR A 38 -28.34 0.58 -12.43
N GLU A 39 -28.23 0.88 -13.72
CA GLU A 39 -29.26 0.59 -14.73
C GLU A 39 -29.41 -0.90 -14.94
N ALA A 40 -28.30 -1.65 -14.99
CA ALA A 40 -28.31 -3.11 -15.04
C ALA A 40 -29.04 -3.71 -13.84
N ALA A 41 -28.70 -3.24 -12.63
CA ALA A 41 -29.35 -3.71 -11.40
C ALA A 41 -30.88 -3.43 -11.40
N ARG A 42 -31.29 -2.23 -11.80
CA ARG A 42 -32.71 -1.88 -11.90
C ARG A 42 -33.47 -2.77 -12.88
N GLU A 43 -32.84 -3.07 -14.02
CA GLU A 43 -33.48 -3.93 -15.01
C GLU A 43 -33.56 -5.39 -14.53
N TYR A 44 -32.53 -5.91 -13.85
CA TYR A 44 -32.63 -7.21 -13.19
C TYR A 44 -33.71 -7.25 -12.11
N LEU A 45 -33.89 -6.21 -11.31
CA LEU A 45 -34.97 -6.12 -10.33
C LEU A 45 -36.35 -6.07 -10.98
N ARG A 46 -36.49 -5.36 -12.10
CA ARG A 46 -37.73 -5.36 -12.89
C ARG A 46 -38.08 -6.78 -13.38
N LEU A 47 -37.10 -7.52 -13.85
CA LEU A 47 -37.26 -8.93 -14.25
C LEU A 47 -37.60 -9.84 -13.05
N ALA A 48 -36.97 -9.60 -11.91
CA ALA A 48 -37.26 -10.31 -10.68
C ALA A 48 -38.72 -10.14 -10.23
N TYR A 49 -39.23 -8.91 -10.35
CA TYR A 49 -40.62 -8.60 -9.97
C TYR A 49 -41.64 -9.39 -10.78
N THR A 50 -41.37 -9.64 -12.05
CA THR A 50 -42.29 -10.35 -12.97
C THR A 50 -42.05 -11.88 -13.00
N SER A 51 -41.04 -12.40 -12.33
CA SER A 51 -40.62 -13.80 -12.36
C SER A 51 -41.12 -14.57 -11.11
N ASN A 52 -41.21 -15.89 -11.26
CA ASN A 52 -41.45 -16.83 -10.15
C ASN A 52 -40.11 -17.43 -9.64
N PRO A 53 -40.07 -17.93 -8.38
CA PRO A 53 -38.91 -18.67 -7.91
C PRO A 53 -38.65 -19.95 -8.76
N PRO A 54 -37.39 -20.35 -8.97
CA PRO A 54 -36.14 -19.73 -8.51
C PRO A 54 -35.62 -18.58 -9.41
N THR A 55 -36.29 -18.35 -10.56
CA THR A 55 -35.85 -17.31 -11.55
C THR A 55 -35.86 -15.90 -10.94
N ARG A 56 -36.84 -15.60 -10.07
CA ARG A 56 -36.87 -14.35 -9.30
C ARG A 56 -35.57 -14.15 -8.52
N GLN A 57 -35.14 -15.17 -7.77
CA GLN A 57 -33.91 -15.12 -6.98
C GLN A 57 -32.66 -15.02 -7.86
N ALA A 58 -32.66 -15.66 -9.04
CA ALA A 58 -31.57 -15.52 -9.99
C ALA A 58 -31.40 -14.06 -10.46
N HIS A 59 -32.51 -13.38 -10.78
CA HIS A 59 -32.48 -11.98 -11.17
C HIS A 59 -32.11 -11.06 -9.99
N GLN A 60 -32.59 -11.33 -8.77
CA GLN A 60 -32.16 -10.58 -7.57
C GLN A 60 -30.67 -10.72 -7.32
N LEU A 61 -30.09 -11.92 -7.43
CA LEU A 61 -28.63 -12.12 -7.32
C LEU A 61 -27.86 -11.39 -8.41
N ALA A 62 -28.40 -11.36 -9.64
CA ALA A 62 -27.79 -10.59 -10.73
C ALA A 62 -27.79 -9.08 -10.43
N ALA A 63 -28.89 -8.54 -9.88
CA ALA A 63 -28.95 -7.14 -9.45
C ALA A 63 -27.94 -6.83 -8.33
N ILE A 64 -27.86 -7.66 -7.31
CA ILE A 64 -26.90 -7.51 -6.19
C ILE A 64 -25.46 -7.53 -6.71
N ARG A 65 -25.13 -8.45 -7.64
CA ARG A 65 -23.80 -8.48 -8.28
C ARG A 65 -23.51 -7.20 -9.06
N ALA A 66 -24.49 -6.70 -9.83
CA ALA A 66 -24.33 -5.45 -10.58
C ALA A 66 -24.05 -4.27 -9.63
N TYR A 67 -24.77 -4.16 -8.52
CA TYR A 67 -24.48 -3.14 -7.50
C TYR A 67 -23.06 -3.30 -6.93
N LEU A 68 -22.63 -4.52 -6.58
CA LEU A 68 -21.28 -4.78 -6.04
C LEU A 68 -20.17 -4.49 -7.06
N LYS A 69 -20.39 -4.78 -8.35
CA LYS A 69 -19.46 -4.42 -9.43
C LYS A 69 -19.29 -2.91 -9.56
N GLY A 70 -20.38 -2.16 -9.41
CA GLY A 70 -20.38 -0.69 -9.43
C GLY A 70 -19.94 -0.03 -8.12
N ASN A 71 -19.56 -0.82 -7.10
CA ASN A 71 -19.22 -0.34 -5.74
C ASN A 71 -20.39 0.33 -4.99
N TYR A 72 -21.61 -0.02 -5.34
CA TYR A 72 -22.85 0.40 -4.65
C TYR A 72 -23.18 -0.62 -3.54
N VAL A 73 -22.33 -0.63 -2.50
CA VAL A 73 -22.36 -1.68 -1.45
C VAL A 73 -23.63 -1.59 -0.59
N GLU A 74 -24.10 -0.40 -0.29
CA GLU A 74 -25.29 -0.22 0.55
C GLU A 74 -26.56 -0.63 -0.17
N GLU A 75 -26.68 -0.33 -1.46
CA GLU A 75 -27.79 -0.79 -2.30
C GLU A 75 -27.78 -2.32 -2.42
N ALA A 76 -26.59 -2.91 -2.58
CA ALA A 76 -26.45 -4.36 -2.61
C ALA A 76 -26.88 -5.01 -1.27
N LYS A 77 -26.52 -4.41 -0.12
CA LYS A 77 -26.96 -4.89 1.21
C LYS A 77 -28.46 -4.75 1.40
N ALA A 78 -29.04 -3.62 0.98
CA ALA A 78 -30.47 -3.38 1.06
C ALA A 78 -31.26 -4.43 0.26
N GLU A 79 -30.78 -4.77 -0.95
CA GLU A 79 -31.43 -5.80 -1.75
C GLU A 79 -31.18 -7.21 -1.21
N TRP A 80 -29.99 -7.48 -0.66
CA TRP A 80 -29.69 -8.73 0.03
C TRP A 80 -30.59 -8.98 1.23
N SER A 81 -30.97 -7.95 1.99
CA SER A 81 -31.88 -8.08 3.13
C SER A 81 -33.29 -8.54 2.74
N ARG A 82 -33.67 -8.33 1.47
CA ARG A 82 -34.96 -8.76 0.91
C ARG A 82 -34.91 -10.11 0.21
N PHE A 83 -33.69 -10.68 0.10
CA PHE A 83 -33.45 -11.90 -0.63
C PHE A 83 -33.93 -13.13 0.15
N ASN A 84 -34.75 -13.99 -0.48
CA ASN A 84 -35.22 -15.21 0.14
C ASN A 84 -34.34 -16.42 -0.24
N LEU A 85 -33.45 -16.80 0.69
CA LEU A 85 -32.50 -17.90 0.50
C LEU A 85 -33.21 -19.26 0.31
N GLN A 86 -34.35 -19.50 0.98
CA GLN A 86 -35.07 -20.75 0.89
C GLN A 86 -35.65 -21.04 -0.50
N GLN A 87 -35.83 -20.01 -1.32
CA GLN A 87 -36.35 -20.11 -2.68
C GLN A 87 -35.26 -20.08 -3.76
N SER A 88 -33.99 -20.24 -3.39
CA SER A 88 -32.81 -20.10 -4.31
C SER A 88 -32.27 -21.46 -4.79
N PHE A 89 -33.15 -22.43 -5.05
CA PHE A 89 -32.75 -23.74 -5.53
C PHE A 89 -31.96 -23.68 -6.84
N GLY A 90 -30.80 -24.40 -6.91
CA GLY A 90 -29.94 -24.42 -8.09
C GLY A 90 -29.05 -23.19 -8.27
N LEU A 91 -29.04 -22.24 -7.31
CA LEU A 91 -28.26 -21.00 -7.41
C LEU A 91 -26.99 -20.99 -6.56
N GLN A 92 -26.44 -22.18 -6.23
CA GLN A 92 -25.26 -22.30 -5.36
C GLN A 92 -24.08 -21.48 -5.87
N VAL A 93 -23.74 -21.60 -7.15
CA VAL A 93 -22.60 -20.85 -7.75
C VAL A 93 -22.83 -19.34 -7.71
N PRO A 94 -23.96 -18.79 -8.21
CA PRO A 94 -24.25 -17.36 -8.05
C PRO A 94 -24.18 -16.86 -6.61
N LEU A 95 -24.64 -17.64 -5.63
CA LEU A 95 -24.58 -17.30 -4.21
C LEU A 95 -23.13 -17.21 -3.71
N GLN A 96 -22.29 -18.20 -4.04
CA GLN A 96 -20.88 -18.19 -3.64
C GLN A 96 -20.15 -16.96 -4.22
N LEU A 97 -20.44 -16.58 -5.47
CA LEU A 97 -19.86 -15.39 -6.09
C LEU A 97 -20.31 -14.09 -5.40
N VAL A 98 -21.58 -13.99 -5.00
CA VAL A 98 -22.10 -12.85 -4.23
C VAL A 98 -21.44 -12.78 -2.84
N TYR A 99 -21.31 -13.90 -2.13
CA TYR A 99 -20.63 -13.95 -0.84
C TYR A 99 -19.15 -13.53 -0.96
N ALA A 100 -18.46 -13.99 -2.00
CA ALA A 100 -17.09 -13.58 -2.27
C ALA A 100 -17.00 -12.07 -2.53
N GLN A 101 -17.91 -11.50 -3.31
CA GLN A 101 -17.94 -10.05 -3.59
C GLN A 101 -18.24 -9.21 -2.34
N PHE A 102 -19.18 -9.61 -1.49
CA PHE A 102 -19.42 -8.96 -0.20
C PHE A 102 -18.20 -9.05 0.72
N SER A 103 -17.51 -10.20 0.72
CA SER A 103 -16.30 -10.39 1.52
C SER A 103 -15.17 -9.49 1.03
N ILE A 104 -15.01 -9.30 -0.29
CA ILE A 104 -14.06 -8.32 -0.86
C ILE A 104 -14.42 -6.90 -0.41
N ALA A 105 -15.70 -6.51 -0.51
CA ALA A 105 -16.16 -5.20 -0.08
C ALA A 105 -15.93 -4.95 1.41
N ALA A 106 -16.00 -6.01 2.23
CA ALA A 106 -15.71 -5.99 3.66
C ALA A 106 -14.22 -6.16 4.00
N GLN A 107 -13.32 -6.19 3.01
CA GLN A 107 -11.86 -6.43 3.15
C GLN A 107 -11.51 -7.78 3.81
N ARG A 108 -12.38 -8.78 3.70
CA ARG A 108 -12.19 -10.14 4.23
C ARG A 108 -11.73 -11.09 3.12
N ILE A 109 -10.50 -10.92 2.67
CA ILE A 109 -10.02 -11.53 1.42
C ILE A 109 -9.90 -13.05 1.49
N ASP A 110 -9.45 -13.60 2.62
CA ASP A 110 -9.39 -15.05 2.81
C ASP A 110 -10.79 -15.69 2.79
N GLN A 111 -11.78 -15.02 3.37
CA GLN A 111 -13.16 -15.46 3.32
C GLN A 111 -13.70 -15.42 1.87
N ALA A 112 -13.38 -14.37 1.12
CA ALA A 112 -13.74 -14.27 -0.31
C ALA A 112 -13.14 -15.44 -1.10
N PHE A 113 -11.87 -15.75 -0.85
CA PHE A 113 -11.19 -16.86 -1.52
C PHE A 113 -11.81 -18.23 -1.17
N ASN A 114 -12.20 -18.43 0.08
CA ASN A 114 -12.88 -19.68 0.50
C ASN A 114 -14.21 -19.85 -0.21
N TYR A 115 -15.03 -18.80 -0.35
CA TYR A 115 -16.27 -18.88 -1.14
C TYR A 115 -15.98 -19.20 -2.61
N LEU A 116 -14.93 -18.62 -3.19
CA LEU A 116 -14.57 -18.90 -4.57
C LEU A 116 -14.10 -20.34 -4.79
N LYS A 117 -13.38 -20.94 -3.83
CA LYS A 117 -12.95 -22.35 -3.88
C LYS A 117 -14.12 -23.33 -3.98
N VAL A 118 -15.25 -23.02 -3.33
CA VAL A 118 -16.45 -23.86 -3.37
C VAL A 118 -17.06 -23.93 -4.77
N VAL A 119 -16.85 -22.91 -5.60
CA VAL A 119 -17.35 -22.88 -7.00
C VAL A 119 -16.71 -23.99 -7.88
N GLY A 120 -15.47 -24.38 -7.59
CA GLY A 120 -14.76 -25.42 -8.32
C GLY A 120 -14.16 -24.95 -9.65
N ASN A 121 -14.19 -25.83 -10.67
CA ASN A 121 -13.58 -25.52 -11.97
C ASN A 121 -14.41 -24.50 -12.77
N PRO A 122 -13.92 -23.28 -13.02
CA PRO A 122 -14.69 -22.26 -13.73
C PRO A 122 -14.97 -22.60 -15.18
N GLN A 123 -14.17 -23.46 -15.84
CA GLN A 123 -14.38 -23.85 -17.24
C GLN A 123 -15.67 -24.63 -17.46
N THR A 124 -16.24 -25.21 -16.41
CA THR A 124 -17.52 -25.94 -16.49
C THR A 124 -18.74 -25.04 -16.33
N LEU A 125 -18.53 -23.76 -16.00
CA LEU A 125 -19.61 -22.81 -15.76
C LEU A 125 -20.15 -22.23 -17.08
N PRO A 126 -21.41 -21.77 -17.10
CA PRO A 126 -21.91 -20.92 -18.18
C PRO A 126 -21.05 -19.66 -18.38
N PRO A 127 -20.91 -19.14 -19.60
CA PRO A 127 -20.00 -18.02 -19.92
C PRO A 127 -20.15 -16.81 -18.99
N LYS A 128 -21.37 -16.45 -18.64
CA LYS A 128 -21.63 -15.32 -17.72
C LYS A 128 -21.05 -15.55 -16.32
N LEU A 129 -21.19 -16.76 -15.77
CA LEU A 129 -20.62 -17.10 -14.48
C LEU A 129 -19.10 -17.27 -14.53
N GLN A 130 -18.53 -17.64 -15.69
CA GLN A 130 -17.09 -17.61 -15.89
C GLN A 130 -16.55 -16.16 -15.80
N ILE A 131 -17.23 -15.20 -16.46
CA ILE A 131 -16.87 -13.77 -16.36
C ILE A 131 -16.88 -13.32 -14.90
N ASP A 132 -17.95 -13.58 -14.18
CA ASP A 132 -18.07 -13.22 -12.75
C ASP A 132 -16.98 -13.87 -11.89
N TYR A 133 -16.68 -15.15 -12.14
CA TYR A 133 -15.64 -15.89 -11.44
C TYR A 133 -14.27 -15.25 -11.62
N TYR A 134 -13.85 -15.04 -12.89
CA TYR A 134 -12.51 -14.51 -13.17
C TYR A 134 -12.38 -13.05 -12.73
N GLU A 135 -13.45 -12.26 -12.74
CA GLU A 135 -13.46 -10.92 -12.19
C GLU A 135 -13.24 -10.93 -10.67
N VAL A 136 -13.98 -11.78 -9.94
CA VAL A 136 -13.84 -11.94 -8.47
C VAL A 136 -12.46 -12.47 -8.13
N TYR A 137 -11.99 -13.50 -8.83
CA TYR A 137 -10.68 -14.09 -8.59
C TYR A 137 -9.52 -13.10 -8.83
N SER A 138 -9.59 -12.33 -9.92
CA SER A 138 -8.61 -11.27 -10.18
C SER A 138 -8.56 -10.25 -9.05
N LYS A 139 -9.71 -9.79 -8.55
CA LYS A 139 -9.80 -8.84 -7.43
C LYS A 139 -9.23 -9.42 -6.13
N ILE A 140 -9.47 -10.70 -5.84
CA ILE A 140 -8.86 -11.39 -4.69
C ILE A 140 -7.34 -11.37 -4.81
N LEU A 141 -6.79 -11.81 -5.95
CA LEU A 141 -5.36 -11.84 -6.21
C LEU A 141 -4.72 -10.44 -6.13
N GLU A 142 -5.41 -9.40 -6.62
CA GLU A 142 -4.97 -8.01 -6.51
C GLU A 142 -4.85 -7.54 -5.06
N GLN A 143 -5.83 -7.88 -4.23
CA GLN A 143 -5.80 -7.56 -2.80
C GLN A 143 -4.71 -8.34 -2.06
N GLN A 144 -4.43 -9.57 -2.49
CA GLN A 144 -3.33 -10.38 -2.00
C GLN A 144 -1.96 -9.96 -2.57
N ARG A 145 -1.91 -8.96 -3.46
CA ARG A 145 -0.71 -8.47 -4.17
C ARG A 145 -0.08 -9.51 -5.13
N HIS A 146 -0.82 -10.53 -5.54
CA HIS A 146 -0.42 -11.49 -6.57
C HIS A 146 -0.66 -10.93 -7.98
N TYR A 147 0.04 -9.85 -8.31
CA TYR A 147 -0.26 -9.05 -9.50
C TYR A 147 -0.05 -9.80 -10.82
N LEU A 148 0.96 -10.69 -10.90
CA LEU A 148 1.17 -11.49 -12.10
C LEU A 148 0.03 -12.50 -12.30
N ASP A 149 -0.40 -13.16 -11.24
CA ASP A 149 -1.49 -14.12 -11.34
C ASP A 149 -2.83 -13.42 -11.57
N ALA A 150 -3.06 -12.26 -10.97
CA ALA A 150 -4.20 -11.41 -11.29
C ALA A 150 -4.21 -11.02 -12.78
N ALA A 151 -3.06 -10.63 -13.35
CA ALA A 151 -2.94 -10.31 -14.76
C ALA A 151 -3.26 -11.52 -15.64
N LYS A 152 -2.81 -12.73 -15.29
CA LYS A 152 -3.17 -13.98 -16.02
C LYS A 152 -4.68 -14.23 -16.02
N GLN A 153 -5.36 -14.06 -14.86
CA GLN A 153 -6.81 -14.24 -14.79
C GLN A 153 -7.55 -13.17 -15.62
N ARG A 154 -7.05 -11.92 -15.61
CA ARG A 154 -7.61 -10.86 -16.45
C ARG A 154 -7.42 -11.09 -17.94
N ILE A 155 -6.35 -11.77 -18.37
CA ILE A 155 -6.18 -12.20 -19.77
C ILE A 155 -7.25 -13.24 -20.15
N VAL A 156 -7.56 -14.19 -19.25
CA VAL A 156 -8.65 -15.14 -19.49
C VAL A 156 -9.99 -14.41 -19.59
N LEU A 157 -10.24 -13.48 -18.65
CA LEU A 157 -11.44 -12.64 -18.65
C LEU A 157 -11.57 -11.80 -19.94
N ASP A 158 -10.45 -11.25 -20.44
CA ASP A 158 -10.40 -10.46 -21.67
C ASP A 158 -10.97 -11.24 -22.89
N GLY A 159 -10.65 -12.53 -22.96
CA GLY A 159 -11.17 -13.43 -24.00
C GLY A 159 -12.67 -13.77 -23.89
N LEU A 160 -13.28 -13.53 -22.72
CA LEU A 160 -14.71 -13.80 -22.49
C LEU A 160 -15.59 -12.55 -22.64
N LEU A 161 -15.00 -11.36 -22.58
CA LEU A 161 -15.74 -10.10 -22.63
C LEU A 161 -16.03 -9.68 -24.08
N PRO A 162 -17.20 -9.05 -24.34
CA PRO A 162 -17.55 -8.58 -25.67
C PRO A 162 -16.59 -7.51 -26.17
N GLN A 163 -16.16 -7.66 -27.43
CA GLN A 163 -15.27 -6.70 -28.08
C GLN A 163 -15.90 -5.29 -28.12
N GLY A 164 -15.10 -4.27 -27.80
CA GLY A 164 -15.54 -2.88 -27.79
C GLY A 164 -16.41 -2.47 -26.58
N SER A 165 -16.67 -3.39 -25.64
CA SER A 165 -17.42 -3.07 -24.43
C SER A 165 -16.60 -2.22 -23.45
N ALA A 166 -17.28 -1.39 -22.63
CA ALA A 166 -16.62 -0.61 -21.59
C ALA A 166 -15.96 -1.49 -20.53
N VAL A 167 -16.57 -2.63 -20.19
CA VAL A 167 -15.99 -3.58 -19.23
C VAL A 167 -14.72 -4.25 -19.76
N LEU A 168 -14.58 -4.47 -21.07
CA LEU A 168 -13.34 -4.94 -21.68
C LEU A 168 -12.22 -3.92 -21.48
N ILE A 169 -12.49 -2.64 -21.75
CA ILE A 169 -11.54 -1.56 -21.56
C ILE A 169 -11.12 -1.45 -20.08
N GLN A 170 -12.08 -1.55 -19.14
CA GLN A 170 -11.81 -1.55 -17.71
C GLN A 170 -10.96 -2.75 -17.28
N ASN A 171 -11.23 -3.95 -17.83
CA ASN A 171 -10.45 -5.14 -17.56
C ASN A 171 -9.01 -5.01 -18.05
N GLN A 172 -8.80 -4.50 -19.26
CA GLN A 172 -7.47 -4.26 -19.84
C GLN A 172 -6.71 -3.20 -19.05
N GLN A 173 -7.38 -2.15 -18.56
CA GLN A 173 -6.77 -1.15 -17.69
C GLN A 173 -6.33 -1.76 -16.36
N ALA A 174 -7.17 -2.60 -15.75
CA ALA A 174 -6.83 -3.28 -14.51
C ALA A 174 -5.68 -4.30 -14.71
N LEU A 175 -5.67 -5.03 -15.84
CA LEU A 175 -4.55 -5.89 -16.24
C LEU A 175 -3.25 -5.07 -16.35
N TRP A 176 -3.28 -3.96 -17.08
CA TRP A 176 -2.14 -3.07 -17.23
C TRP A 176 -1.63 -2.55 -15.87
N ASN A 177 -2.54 -2.11 -14.99
CA ASN A 177 -2.21 -1.65 -13.65
C ASN A 177 -1.52 -2.75 -12.81
N ASN A 178 -1.95 -4.00 -12.94
CA ASN A 178 -1.29 -5.14 -12.28
C ASN A 178 0.14 -5.33 -12.77
N LEU A 179 0.36 -5.30 -14.09
CA LEU A 179 1.71 -5.44 -14.66
C LEU A 179 2.62 -4.26 -14.29
N GLN A 180 2.08 -3.04 -14.15
CA GLN A 180 2.86 -1.90 -13.71
C GLN A 180 3.33 -2.01 -12.25
N ARG A 181 2.65 -2.80 -11.42
CA ARG A 181 3.06 -3.07 -10.02
C ARG A 181 4.19 -4.09 -9.89
N LEU A 182 4.47 -4.85 -10.96
CA LEU A 182 5.58 -5.81 -10.98
C LEU A 182 6.93 -5.11 -11.10
N SER A 183 7.94 -5.62 -10.42
CA SER A 183 9.32 -5.18 -10.58
C SER A 183 9.88 -5.57 -11.95
N PRO A 184 10.96 -4.94 -12.42
CA PRO A 184 11.67 -5.40 -13.62
C PRO A 184 12.12 -6.87 -13.53
N THR A 185 12.53 -7.34 -12.35
CA THR A 185 12.95 -8.73 -12.12
C THR A 185 11.78 -9.70 -12.30
N GLU A 186 10.62 -9.41 -11.69
CA GLU A 186 9.41 -10.22 -11.86
C GLU A 186 8.96 -10.27 -13.33
N LEU A 187 8.97 -9.14 -14.03
CA LEU A 187 8.64 -9.09 -15.46
C LEU A 187 9.63 -9.87 -16.32
N ASN A 188 10.92 -9.89 -15.98
CA ASN A 188 11.96 -10.65 -16.67
C ASN A 188 11.87 -12.15 -16.37
N GLY A 189 11.38 -12.53 -15.20
CA GLY A 189 11.14 -13.92 -14.82
C GLY A 189 9.98 -14.60 -15.57
N VAL A 190 9.11 -13.83 -16.25
CA VAL A 190 8.02 -14.40 -17.04
C VAL A 190 8.57 -15.07 -18.32
N PRO A 191 8.31 -16.38 -18.53
CA PRO A 191 8.75 -17.07 -19.74
C PRO A 191 8.26 -16.36 -21.01
N GLN A 192 9.14 -16.22 -21.97
CA GLN A 192 8.86 -15.55 -23.24
C GLN A 192 8.44 -16.58 -24.29
N THR A 193 7.16 -16.66 -24.57
CA THR A 193 6.60 -17.52 -25.62
C THR A 193 6.14 -16.67 -26.80
N ALA A 194 6.70 -16.92 -27.97
CA ALA A 194 6.37 -16.14 -29.18
C ALA A 194 4.88 -16.19 -29.46
N GLY A 195 4.26 -15.02 -29.69
CA GLY A 195 2.83 -14.89 -30.01
C GLY A 195 1.88 -15.03 -28.81
N ASP A 196 2.38 -15.35 -27.62
CA ASP A 196 1.55 -15.44 -26.41
C ASP A 196 1.11 -14.07 -25.92
N VAL A 197 -0.17 -13.96 -25.55
CA VAL A 197 -0.79 -12.70 -25.08
C VAL A 197 -0.13 -12.20 -23.80
N LEU A 198 0.21 -13.08 -22.85
CA LEU A 198 0.90 -12.70 -21.61
C LEU A 198 2.29 -12.14 -21.92
N THR A 199 3.02 -12.77 -22.84
CA THR A 199 4.35 -12.31 -23.29
C THR A 199 4.27 -10.92 -23.92
N GLY A 200 3.27 -10.67 -24.75
CA GLY A 200 3.03 -9.35 -25.35
C GLY A 200 2.78 -8.27 -24.27
N TRP A 201 1.87 -8.52 -23.34
CA TRP A 201 1.58 -7.61 -22.25
C TRP A 201 2.79 -7.35 -21.35
N THR A 202 3.53 -8.39 -20.93
CA THR A 202 4.70 -8.24 -20.05
C THR A 202 5.86 -7.55 -20.77
N SER A 203 6.05 -7.79 -22.06
CA SER A 203 7.07 -7.09 -22.84
C SER A 203 6.72 -5.60 -23.02
N LEU A 204 5.44 -5.27 -23.28
CA LEU A 204 4.98 -3.89 -23.33
C LEU A 204 5.18 -3.18 -21.97
N ALA A 205 4.90 -3.88 -20.87
CA ALA A 205 5.11 -3.34 -19.52
C ALA A 205 6.61 -3.08 -19.23
N ARG A 206 7.52 -3.93 -19.72
CA ARG A 206 8.98 -3.67 -19.64
C ARG A 206 9.41 -2.46 -20.44
N ILE A 207 8.91 -2.35 -21.69
CA ILE A 207 9.15 -1.18 -22.52
C ILE A 207 8.70 0.09 -21.80
N ALA A 208 7.50 0.09 -21.26
CA ALA A 208 6.95 1.24 -20.53
C ALA A 208 7.83 1.73 -19.38
N LYS A 209 8.55 0.83 -18.70
CA LYS A 209 9.45 1.17 -17.57
C LYS A 209 10.81 1.73 -17.99
N THR A 210 11.25 1.51 -19.22
CA THR A 210 12.63 1.77 -19.65
C THR A 210 12.77 2.66 -20.88
N VAL A 211 11.70 2.82 -21.65
CA VAL A 211 11.72 3.52 -22.93
C VAL A 211 11.94 5.03 -22.75
N ARG A 212 12.77 5.60 -23.60
CA ARG A 212 13.06 7.05 -23.65
C ARG A 212 12.27 7.72 -24.78
N PRO A 213 11.91 9.01 -24.67
CA PRO A 213 11.15 9.72 -25.69
C PRO A 213 11.74 9.64 -27.10
N LYS A 214 13.08 9.67 -27.23
CA LYS A 214 13.78 9.64 -28.53
C LYS A 214 13.56 8.36 -29.32
N VAL A 215 13.26 7.23 -28.67
CA VAL A 215 13.20 5.90 -29.29
C VAL A 215 11.85 5.24 -29.14
N VAL A 216 10.90 5.83 -28.42
CA VAL A 216 9.62 5.20 -28.07
C VAL A 216 8.84 4.76 -29.30
N GLN A 217 8.79 5.59 -30.35
CA GLN A 217 8.05 5.27 -31.57
C GLN A 217 8.61 4.02 -32.25
N GLN A 218 9.94 3.92 -32.37
CA GLN A 218 10.58 2.75 -33.00
C GLN A 218 10.40 1.51 -32.16
N VAL A 219 10.64 1.59 -30.85
CA VAL A 219 10.52 0.42 -29.95
C VAL A 219 9.09 -0.11 -29.91
N ILE A 220 8.08 0.77 -29.93
CA ILE A 220 6.68 0.34 -29.99
C ILE A 220 6.32 -0.23 -31.37
N ALA A 221 6.82 0.32 -32.46
CA ALA A 221 6.63 -0.24 -33.80
C ALA A 221 7.22 -1.66 -33.92
N ASP A 222 8.42 -1.87 -33.38
CA ASP A 222 9.07 -3.18 -33.29
C ASP A 222 8.25 -4.16 -32.46
N TRP A 223 7.72 -3.71 -31.33
CA TRP A 223 6.83 -4.52 -30.49
C TRP A 223 5.54 -4.90 -31.23
N GLN A 224 4.90 -3.97 -31.93
CA GLN A 224 3.70 -4.20 -32.73
C GLN A 224 3.95 -5.21 -33.88
N ALA A 225 5.12 -5.15 -34.49
CA ALA A 225 5.55 -6.10 -35.51
C ALA A 225 5.69 -7.54 -34.96
N HIS A 226 6.18 -7.68 -33.72
CA HIS A 226 6.27 -8.98 -33.03
C HIS A 226 4.91 -9.51 -32.55
N PHE A 227 3.98 -8.63 -32.20
CA PHE A 227 2.67 -8.96 -31.64
C PHE A 227 1.51 -8.34 -32.46
N PRO A 228 1.35 -8.64 -33.77
CA PRO A 228 0.45 -7.90 -34.65
C PRO A 228 -1.05 -8.03 -34.30
N ARG A 229 -1.45 -9.10 -33.62
CA ARG A 229 -2.84 -9.36 -33.19
C ARG A 229 -3.07 -9.14 -31.70
N HIS A 230 -2.13 -8.50 -30.99
CA HIS A 230 -2.23 -8.33 -29.57
C HIS A 230 -3.30 -7.29 -29.18
N PRO A 231 -4.11 -7.54 -28.12
CA PRO A 231 -5.19 -6.63 -27.71
C PRO A 231 -4.71 -5.20 -27.40
N ALA A 232 -3.48 -5.02 -26.90
CA ALA A 232 -2.91 -3.71 -26.58
C ALA A 232 -2.58 -2.83 -27.79
N ASN A 233 -2.59 -3.38 -29.02
CA ASN A 233 -2.21 -2.63 -30.22
C ASN A 233 -3.12 -1.43 -30.50
N SER A 234 -4.42 -1.57 -30.26
CA SER A 234 -5.41 -0.52 -30.57
C SER A 234 -5.44 0.61 -29.54
N THR A 235 -5.09 0.34 -28.28
CA THR A 235 -5.34 1.27 -27.18
C THR A 235 -4.09 1.60 -26.39
N PHE A 236 -3.36 0.59 -25.91
CA PHE A 236 -2.28 0.79 -24.96
C PHE A 236 -0.94 1.17 -25.60
N ALA A 237 -0.56 0.55 -26.69
CA ALA A 237 0.68 0.86 -27.40
C ALA A 237 0.70 2.30 -27.93
N PRO A 238 -0.36 2.82 -28.62
CA PRO A 238 -0.42 4.22 -29.03
C PRO A 238 -0.43 5.20 -27.87
N LYS A 239 -1.22 4.92 -26.81
CA LYS A 239 -1.25 5.77 -25.60
C LYS A 239 0.09 5.82 -24.89
N LEU A 240 0.86 4.72 -24.88
CA LEU A 240 2.20 4.72 -24.31
C LEU A 240 3.13 5.64 -25.09
N VAL A 241 3.10 5.62 -26.43
CA VAL A 241 3.87 6.56 -27.28
C VAL A 241 3.49 7.99 -26.95
N GLU A 242 2.19 8.30 -26.98
CA GLU A 242 1.68 9.64 -26.69
C GLU A 242 2.12 10.12 -25.29
N SER A 243 1.95 9.26 -24.27
CA SER A 243 2.30 9.61 -22.89
C SER A 243 3.80 9.83 -22.71
N VAL A 244 4.65 9.04 -23.34
CA VAL A 244 6.10 9.19 -23.25
C VAL A 244 6.58 10.44 -24.01
N LEU A 245 5.96 10.77 -25.16
CA LEU A 245 6.29 11.99 -25.89
C LEU A 245 5.76 13.25 -25.23
N ALA A 246 4.67 13.17 -24.46
CA ALA A 246 4.10 14.27 -23.69
C ALA A 246 4.84 14.55 -22.39
N LEU A 247 5.89 13.76 -22.05
CA LEU A 247 6.71 14.05 -20.86
C LEU A 247 7.29 15.46 -20.98
N PRO A 248 7.06 16.32 -19.96
CA PRO A 248 7.63 17.66 -19.96
C PRO A 248 9.17 17.59 -19.94
N PRO A 249 9.82 18.66 -20.41
CA PRO A 249 11.27 18.75 -20.40
C PRO A 249 11.80 18.63 -18.96
N GLN A 250 13.03 18.12 -18.83
CA GLN A 250 13.71 18.07 -17.55
C GLN A 250 13.80 19.49 -16.95
N PRO A 251 13.67 19.63 -15.62
CA PRO A 251 13.83 20.91 -14.96
C PRO A 251 15.18 21.57 -15.31
N LYS A 252 15.18 22.89 -15.46
CA LYS A 252 16.39 23.68 -15.72
C LYS A 252 16.86 24.47 -14.49
N GLU A 253 15.92 24.96 -13.69
CA GLU A 253 16.15 25.79 -12.51
C GLU A 253 15.50 25.12 -11.28
N ILE A 254 16.33 24.47 -10.46
CA ILE A 254 15.88 23.70 -9.30
C ILE A 254 16.20 24.47 -8.03
N ALA A 255 15.21 24.67 -7.16
CA ALA A 255 15.40 25.22 -5.82
C ALA A 255 15.27 24.13 -4.75
N LEU A 256 16.33 23.94 -3.95
CA LEU A 256 16.37 23.01 -2.82
C LEU A 256 16.15 23.79 -1.50
N LEU A 257 15.00 23.58 -0.85
CA LEU A 257 14.55 24.29 0.34
C LEU A 257 14.80 23.43 1.59
N LEU A 258 15.81 23.77 2.38
CA LEU A 258 16.22 22.99 3.56
C LEU A 258 16.37 23.88 4.81
N PRO A 259 16.11 23.35 6.03
CA PRO A 259 16.24 24.09 7.28
C PRO A 259 17.70 24.10 7.77
N LEU A 260 18.59 24.84 7.08
CA LEU A 260 20.03 24.86 7.31
C LEU A 260 20.43 25.61 8.59
N ASN A 261 19.57 26.53 9.07
CA ASN A 261 19.78 27.31 10.30
C ASN A 261 18.75 26.93 11.37
N SER A 262 18.55 25.62 11.61
CA SER A 262 17.63 25.10 12.61
C SER A 262 18.26 23.96 13.41
N ARG A 263 17.53 23.44 14.42
CA ARG A 263 17.94 22.22 15.14
C ARG A 263 18.12 20.98 14.23
N PHE A 264 17.66 21.03 13.00
CA PHE A 264 17.79 19.96 12.01
C PHE A 264 18.90 20.23 10.98
N LYS A 265 19.83 21.16 11.29
CA LYS A 265 20.92 21.55 10.38
C LYS A 265 21.69 20.35 9.85
N ILE A 266 22.13 19.45 10.73
CA ILE A 266 22.95 18.28 10.33
C ILE A 266 22.16 17.38 9.35
N GLN A 267 20.91 17.09 9.66
CA GLN A 267 20.05 16.28 8.78
C GLN A 267 19.82 16.97 7.44
N ALA A 268 19.58 18.27 7.44
CA ALA A 268 19.41 19.08 6.23
C ALA A 268 20.68 19.09 5.35
N GLU A 269 21.85 19.25 5.95
CA GLU A 269 23.14 19.17 5.26
C GLU A 269 23.36 17.79 4.61
N VAL A 270 23.09 16.71 5.34
CA VAL A 270 23.26 15.35 4.82
C VAL A 270 22.32 15.08 3.63
N ILE A 271 21.07 15.54 3.69
CA ILE A 271 20.13 15.43 2.57
C ILE A 271 20.61 16.26 1.38
N ARG A 272 21.08 17.49 1.61
CA ARG A 272 21.70 18.32 0.57
C ARG A 272 22.88 17.62 -0.09
N ASP A 273 23.79 17.07 0.72
CA ASP A 273 25.03 16.44 0.23
C ASP A 273 24.72 15.18 -0.58
N GLY A 274 23.71 14.38 -0.17
CA GLY A 274 23.19 13.25 -0.95
C GLY A 274 22.53 13.69 -2.27
N PHE A 275 21.74 14.75 -2.24
CA PHE A 275 21.12 15.35 -3.43
C PHE A 275 22.17 15.83 -4.44
N LEU A 276 23.17 16.57 -3.96
CA LEU A 276 24.25 17.07 -4.80
C LEU A 276 25.14 15.94 -5.34
N ALA A 277 25.40 14.89 -4.57
CA ALA A 277 26.14 13.72 -5.06
C ALA A 277 25.42 13.08 -6.26
N ALA A 278 24.12 12.88 -6.18
CA ALA A 278 23.33 12.37 -7.31
C ALA A 278 23.32 13.35 -8.49
N TYR A 279 23.20 14.65 -8.23
CA TYR A 279 23.28 15.69 -9.24
C TYR A 279 24.60 15.63 -10.04
N TYR A 280 25.74 15.50 -9.37
CA TYR A 280 27.04 15.43 -10.05
C TYR A 280 27.24 14.12 -10.80
N GLU A 281 26.83 13.00 -10.22
CA GLU A 281 26.92 11.66 -10.83
C GLU A 281 26.07 11.57 -12.11
N MET A 282 24.81 11.98 -12.05
CA MET A 282 23.85 11.80 -13.15
C MET A 282 24.00 12.85 -14.25
N SER A 283 24.60 13.98 -13.95
CA SER A 283 24.77 15.07 -14.92
C SER A 283 26.04 14.96 -15.76
N ALA A 284 26.78 13.88 -15.65
CA ALA A 284 28.08 13.72 -16.34
C ALA A 284 27.97 13.61 -17.88
N GLY A 285 26.79 13.55 -18.49
CA GLY A 285 26.59 13.34 -19.93
C GLY A 285 25.58 14.27 -20.62
N GLY A 286 25.05 15.32 -19.98
CA GLY A 286 24.00 16.17 -20.54
C GLY A 286 24.00 17.62 -20.10
N THR A 287 22.96 18.38 -20.51
CA THR A 287 22.74 19.76 -20.03
C THR A 287 22.37 19.67 -18.53
N LYS A 288 23.22 20.26 -17.69
CA LYS A 288 23.01 20.28 -16.24
C LYS A 288 21.95 21.31 -15.88
N PRO A 289 20.95 20.97 -15.02
CA PRO A 289 20.11 21.99 -14.42
C PRO A 289 20.94 22.89 -13.49
N ASN A 290 20.49 24.11 -13.29
CA ASN A 290 21.02 24.98 -12.23
C ASN A 290 20.34 24.57 -10.91
N VAL A 291 21.12 24.40 -9.83
CA VAL A 291 20.63 24.05 -8.51
C VAL A 291 20.98 25.14 -7.52
N THR A 292 19.97 25.72 -6.89
CA THR A 292 20.14 26.70 -5.81
C THR A 292 19.65 26.12 -4.49
N VAL A 293 20.38 26.39 -3.40
CA VAL A 293 20.05 25.91 -2.06
C VAL A 293 19.64 27.08 -1.18
N HIS A 294 18.47 26.97 -0.57
CA HIS A 294 17.86 28.02 0.25
C HIS A 294 17.54 27.53 1.65
N ASP A 295 17.91 28.35 2.66
CA ASP A 295 17.52 28.11 4.04
C ASP A 295 16.06 28.53 4.26
N VAL A 296 15.25 27.63 4.78
CA VAL A 296 13.85 27.89 5.09
C VAL A 296 13.58 28.06 6.58
N GLY A 297 14.57 27.90 7.44
CA GLY A 297 14.46 28.09 8.88
C GLY A 297 13.12 27.66 9.49
N ASP A 298 12.77 28.20 10.64
CA ASP A 298 11.46 27.92 11.26
C ASP A 298 10.41 28.93 10.73
N GLY A 299 9.49 28.41 9.87
CA GLY A 299 8.31 29.15 9.39
C GLY A 299 8.47 29.97 8.10
N LYS A 300 9.65 30.04 7.51
CA LYS A 300 9.91 30.81 6.28
C LYS A 300 9.65 30.05 4.97
N ALA A 301 9.22 28.80 5.01
CA ALA A 301 9.11 27.95 3.81
C ALA A 301 8.19 28.54 2.73
N ALA A 302 7.08 29.18 3.09
CA ALA A 302 6.14 29.76 2.14
C ALA A 302 6.73 31.02 1.47
N GLU A 303 7.41 31.87 2.22
CA GLU A 303 8.06 33.09 1.73
C GLU A 303 9.17 32.73 0.74
N VAL A 304 10.11 31.86 1.15
CA VAL A 304 11.23 31.42 0.32
C VAL A 304 10.72 30.71 -0.93
N TYR A 305 9.71 29.86 -0.81
CA TYR A 305 9.10 29.20 -1.96
C TYR A 305 8.57 30.21 -3.00
N ASN A 306 7.78 31.19 -2.55
CA ASN A 306 7.22 32.20 -3.45
C ASN A 306 8.34 33.01 -4.12
N LYS A 307 9.41 33.34 -3.39
CA LYS A 307 10.57 34.03 -3.92
C LYS A 307 11.27 33.22 -5.03
N VAL A 308 11.63 31.95 -4.76
CA VAL A 308 12.37 31.14 -5.73
C VAL A 308 11.55 30.85 -6.99
N VAL A 309 10.24 30.67 -6.87
CA VAL A 309 9.35 30.52 -8.02
C VAL A 309 9.26 31.81 -8.84
N HIS A 310 9.17 32.98 -8.17
CA HIS A 310 9.21 34.27 -8.83
C HIS A 310 10.54 34.51 -9.56
N ASP A 311 11.66 34.05 -8.98
CA ASP A 311 12.99 34.17 -9.52
C ASP A 311 13.28 33.15 -10.66
N GLY A 312 12.29 32.31 -11.01
CA GLY A 312 12.34 31.44 -12.20
C GLY A 312 12.61 29.96 -11.91
N ALA A 313 12.54 29.50 -10.66
CA ALA A 313 12.62 28.07 -10.37
C ALA A 313 11.45 27.33 -11.05
N ASP A 314 11.77 26.29 -11.82
CA ASP A 314 10.80 25.45 -12.54
C ASP A 314 10.55 24.10 -11.83
N PHE A 315 11.32 23.82 -10.78
CA PHE A 315 11.12 22.70 -9.85
C PHE A 315 11.58 23.06 -8.44
N VAL A 316 10.81 22.66 -7.41
CA VAL A 316 11.16 22.88 -6.00
C VAL A 316 11.23 21.56 -5.24
N VAL A 317 12.31 21.37 -4.46
CA VAL A 317 12.50 20.24 -3.56
C VAL A 317 12.54 20.76 -2.11
N GLY A 318 11.71 20.17 -1.25
CA GLY A 318 11.49 20.66 0.13
C GLY A 318 10.13 21.37 0.27
N PRO A 319 9.81 21.82 1.49
CA PRO A 319 10.56 21.72 2.73
C PRO A 319 10.60 20.32 3.37
N LEU A 320 11.43 20.17 4.43
CA LEU A 320 11.65 18.90 5.16
C LEU A 320 10.80 18.79 6.42
N GLN A 321 10.63 19.86 7.18
CA GLN A 321 10.01 19.84 8.49
C GLN A 321 8.48 19.72 8.40
N LYS A 322 7.83 18.76 9.08
CA LYS A 322 6.37 18.56 9.07
C LYS A 322 5.58 19.82 9.43
N ASN A 323 6.03 20.57 10.45
CA ASN A 323 5.36 21.81 10.86
C ASN A 323 5.42 22.91 9.78
N ASN A 324 6.54 23.00 9.06
CA ASN A 324 6.69 23.92 7.94
C ASN A 324 5.81 23.48 6.76
N ILE A 325 5.72 22.18 6.49
CA ILE A 325 4.86 21.61 5.45
C ILE A 325 3.39 21.96 5.72
N SER A 326 2.87 21.71 6.92
CA SER A 326 1.46 22.00 7.24
C SER A 326 1.11 23.50 7.07
N LYS A 327 2.02 24.39 7.53
CA LYS A 327 1.85 25.84 7.33
C LYS A 327 1.93 26.24 5.86
N PHE A 328 2.88 25.66 5.13
CA PHE A 328 3.14 25.92 3.72
C PHE A 328 1.97 25.49 2.82
N LEU A 329 1.30 24.39 3.14
CA LEU A 329 0.21 23.84 2.33
C LEU A 329 -1.17 24.47 2.63
N LYS A 330 -1.28 25.25 3.70
CA LYS A 330 -2.56 25.83 4.12
C LYS A 330 -3.22 26.63 2.98
N ASN A 331 -4.46 26.25 2.64
CA ASN A 331 -5.29 26.86 1.59
C ASN A 331 -4.74 26.76 0.16
N LYS A 332 -3.82 25.84 -0.11
CA LYS A 332 -3.33 25.59 -1.47
C LYS A 332 -4.13 24.45 -2.13
N THR A 333 -4.52 24.65 -3.39
CA THR A 333 -5.16 23.64 -4.24
C THR A 333 -4.25 23.18 -5.38
N ARG A 334 -3.25 23.99 -5.71
CA ARG A 334 -2.26 23.72 -6.76
C ARG A 334 -0.93 24.35 -6.43
N MET A 335 0.17 23.71 -6.79
CA MET A 335 1.51 24.32 -6.79
C MET A 335 1.81 24.95 -8.16
N PRO A 336 2.36 26.17 -8.19
CA PRO A 336 2.74 26.83 -9.45
C PRO A 336 3.72 26.03 -10.30
N VAL A 337 4.67 25.36 -9.66
CA VAL A 337 5.66 24.47 -10.26
C VAL A 337 5.64 23.10 -9.57
N PRO A 338 6.09 22.01 -10.23
CA PRO A 338 6.22 20.72 -9.58
C PRO A 338 7.06 20.83 -8.31
N THR A 339 6.53 20.33 -7.21
CA THR A 339 7.10 20.48 -5.87
C THR A 339 7.18 19.13 -5.17
N LEU A 340 8.37 18.72 -4.78
CA LEU A 340 8.65 17.49 -4.03
C LEU A 340 8.94 17.81 -2.57
N LEU A 341 7.99 17.60 -1.68
CA LEU A 341 8.24 17.69 -0.24
C LEU A 341 9.16 16.57 0.21
N LEU A 342 10.03 16.86 1.18
CA LEU A 342 10.93 15.87 1.78
C LEU A 342 10.36 15.23 3.06
N ASN A 343 9.06 15.29 3.21
CA ASN A 343 8.28 14.61 4.26
C ASN A 343 6.81 14.56 3.87
N TYR A 344 6.02 13.85 4.66
CA TYR A 344 4.57 13.78 4.48
C TYR A 344 3.86 14.86 5.29
N SER A 345 2.77 15.41 4.71
CA SER A 345 1.81 16.23 5.43
C SER A 345 1.16 15.44 6.57
N LEU A 346 0.84 16.13 7.65
CA LEU A 346 0.05 15.54 8.75
C LEU A 346 -1.42 15.32 8.34
N GLU A 347 -1.91 16.12 7.41
CA GLU A 347 -3.26 16.06 6.88
C GLU A 347 -3.24 15.41 5.49
N THR A 348 -4.32 14.75 5.13
CA THR A 348 -4.53 14.29 3.75
C THR A 348 -4.76 15.49 2.86
N VAL A 349 -3.89 15.68 1.88
CA VAL A 349 -3.97 16.80 0.92
C VAL A 349 -4.04 16.24 -0.50
N ASN A 350 -4.86 16.90 -1.32
CA ASN A 350 -4.90 16.66 -2.77
C ASN A 350 -4.61 18.01 -3.46
N ILE A 351 -3.35 18.23 -3.80
CA ILE A 351 -2.84 19.50 -4.35
C ILE A 351 -2.11 19.16 -5.65
N ASP A 352 -2.54 19.73 -6.76
CA ASP A 352 -1.93 19.53 -8.05
C ASP A 352 -0.45 19.95 -8.05
N ASN A 353 0.39 19.20 -8.76
CA ASN A 353 1.85 19.39 -8.85
C ASN A 353 2.60 19.24 -7.50
N LEU A 354 1.98 18.65 -6.48
CA LEU A 354 2.61 18.39 -5.20
C LEU A 354 2.90 16.90 -5.03
N TYR A 355 4.12 16.56 -4.71
CA TYR A 355 4.55 15.20 -4.39
C TYR A 355 5.11 15.16 -2.97
N GLN A 356 4.93 14.05 -2.28
CA GLN A 356 5.37 13.88 -0.90
C GLN A 356 6.28 12.66 -0.79
N PHE A 357 7.49 12.86 -0.32
CA PHE A 357 8.48 11.81 -0.18
C PHE A 357 9.20 11.92 1.16
N GLY A 358 9.37 10.81 1.88
CA GLY A 358 10.03 10.81 3.18
C GLY A 358 10.35 9.41 3.69
N LEU A 359 11.06 9.36 4.80
CA LEU A 359 11.38 8.14 5.52
C LEU A 359 10.44 8.02 6.73
N SER A 360 9.21 7.54 6.49
CA SER A 360 8.20 7.42 7.54
C SER A 360 8.30 6.09 8.27
N PRO A 361 8.50 6.09 9.60
CA PRO A 361 8.41 4.87 10.40
C PRO A 361 7.04 4.21 10.33
N GLU A 362 5.99 5.02 10.15
CA GLU A 362 4.61 4.55 9.99
C GLU A 362 4.47 3.68 8.72
N ASN A 363 5.09 4.11 7.60
CA ASN A 363 5.08 3.32 6.37
C ASN A 363 5.88 2.02 6.52
N GLU A 364 6.99 2.04 7.25
CA GLU A 364 7.77 0.84 7.56
C GLU A 364 6.96 -0.16 8.40
N ALA A 365 6.16 0.32 9.36
CA ALA A 365 5.28 -0.54 10.14
C ALA A 365 4.17 -1.19 9.28
N GLN A 366 3.66 -0.48 8.28
CA GLN A 366 2.74 -1.05 7.29
C GLN A 366 3.42 -2.15 6.45
N GLU A 367 4.64 -1.90 5.98
CA GLU A 367 5.43 -2.90 5.26
C GLU A 367 5.69 -4.15 6.12
N VAL A 368 5.95 -4.00 7.44
CA VAL A 368 6.07 -5.12 8.37
C VAL A 368 4.75 -5.91 8.46
N ALA A 369 3.61 -5.24 8.61
CA ALA A 369 2.31 -5.90 8.67
C ALA A 369 2.01 -6.66 7.36
N ASP A 370 2.30 -6.05 6.22
CA ASP A 370 2.12 -6.67 4.91
C ASP A 370 3.05 -7.89 4.71
N LYS A 371 4.31 -7.79 5.13
CA LYS A 371 5.29 -8.88 5.04
C LYS A 371 4.89 -10.07 5.93
N ALA A 372 4.62 -9.81 7.20
CA ALA A 372 4.23 -10.86 8.13
C ALA A 372 2.91 -11.56 7.70
N TRP A 373 1.95 -10.78 7.17
CA TRP A 373 0.74 -11.34 6.57
C TRP A 373 1.05 -12.24 5.37
N ALA A 374 1.94 -11.79 4.47
CA ALA A 374 2.38 -12.56 3.30
C ALA A 374 3.10 -13.84 3.69
N ASP A 375 3.86 -13.83 4.79
CA ASP A 375 4.54 -15.00 5.36
C ASP A 375 3.58 -16.00 6.04
N GLY A 376 2.29 -15.68 6.12
CA GLY A 376 1.24 -16.58 6.62
C GLY A 376 0.81 -16.32 8.06
N HIS A 377 1.35 -15.31 8.74
CA HIS A 377 1.00 -14.99 10.13
C HIS A 377 -0.36 -14.30 10.22
N ARG A 378 -1.08 -14.55 11.32
CA ARG A 378 -2.45 -14.05 11.52
C ARG A 378 -2.70 -13.49 12.92
N ASN A 379 -1.86 -13.82 13.91
CA ASN A 379 -2.06 -13.45 15.30
C ASN A 379 -0.79 -12.84 15.89
N ALA A 380 -0.74 -11.50 15.97
CA ALA A 380 0.45 -10.75 16.34
C ALA A 380 0.51 -10.41 17.82
N LEU A 381 1.70 -10.56 18.43
CA LEU A 381 2.08 -9.85 19.63
C LEU A 381 2.85 -8.60 19.24
N VAL A 382 2.52 -7.44 19.82
CA VAL A 382 3.12 -6.15 19.48
C VAL A 382 3.81 -5.54 20.68
N LEU A 383 5.10 -5.19 20.51
CA LEU A 383 5.91 -4.56 21.54
C LEU A 383 6.53 -3.25 21.02
N VAL A 384 6.15 -2.11 21.59
CA VAL A 384 6.57 -0.78 21.15
C VAL A 384 7.02 0.10 22.31
N PRO A 385 7.87 1.12 22.12
CA PRO A 385 8.26 2.01 23.22
C PRO A 385 7.10 2.91 23.65
N GLN A 386 7.05 3.21 24.94
CA GLN A 386 6.06 4.09 25.58
C GLN A 386 6.39 5.58 25.29
N ASN A 387 6.25 5.98 24.02
CA ASN A 387 6.47 7.36 23.58
C ASN A 387 5.66 7.67 22.31
N ALA A 388 5.69 8.92 21.85
CA ALA A 388 4.95 9.37 20.69
C ALA A 388 5.35 8.63 19.36
N TRP A 389 6.60 8.18 19.23
CA TRP A 389 7.03 7.37 18.09
C TRP A 389 6.41 5.97 18.14
N GLY A 390 6.50 5.29 19.29
CA GLY A 390 5.90 3.97 19.47
C GLY A 390 4.39 3.97 19.22
N SER A 391 3.68 4.99 19.72
CA SER A 391 2.23 5.11 19.50
C SER A 391 1.87 5.23 18.01
N ARG A 392 2.61 6.01 17.21
CA ARG A 392 2.36 6.16 15.77
C ARG A 392 2.67 4.88 14.99
N VAL A 393 3.79 4.22 15.31
CA VAL A 393 4.19 2.94 14.70
C VAL A 393 3.17 1.85 15.02
N LEU A 394 2.73 1.76 16.29
CA LEU A 394 1.67 0.85 16.71
C LEU A 394 0.38 1.07 15.91
N GLN A 395 -0.11 2.31 15.88
CA GLN A 395 -1.34 2.64 15.18
C GLN A 395 -1.27 2.25 13.69
N SER A 396 -0.14 2.50 13.05
CA SER A 396 0.06 2.19 11.63
C SER A 396 0.10 0.67 11.37
N PHE A 397 0.85 -0.08 12.19
CA PHE A 397 0.86 -1.54 12.13
C PHE A 397 -0.54 -2.12 12.38
N GLN A 398 -1.18 -1.71 13.46
CA GLN A 398 -2.51 -2.21 13.88
C GLN A 398 -3.56 -1.97 12.80
N THR A 399 -3.61 -0.76 12.22
CA THR A 399 -4.56 -0.44 11.15
C THR A 399 -4.36 -1.34 9.95
N THR A 400 -3.12 -1.50 9.48
CA THR A 400 -2.82 -2.35 8.31
C THR A 400 -3.09 -3.82 8.60
N TRP A 401 -2.67 -4.31 9.77
CA TRP A 401 -2.85 -5.69 10.19
C TRP A 401 -4.32 -6.09 10.26
N GLN A 402 -5.15 -5.25 10.89
CA GLN A 402 -6.60 -5.47 11.00
C GLN A 402 -7.31 -5.35 9.64
N GLN A 403 -6.89 -4.44 8.77
CA GLN A 403 -7.42 -4.35 7.40
C GLN A 403 -7.16 -5.61 6.58
N ARG A 404 -6.05 -6.32 6.85
CA ARG A 404 -5.76 -7.63 6.26
C ARG A 404 -6.57 -8.77 6.88
N GLY A 405 -7.21 -8.56 8.03
CA GLY A 405 -7.94 -9.58 8.79
C GLY A 405 -7.11 -10.20 9.93
N GLY A 406 -5.95 -9.63 10.24
CA GLY A 406 -5.07 -10.07 11.32
C GLY A 406 -5.63 -9.71 12.70
N ASN A 407 -5.36 -10.56 13.68
CA ASN A 407 -5.67 -10.35 15.08
C ASN A 407 -4.42 -9.86 15.83
N ILE A 408 -4.61 -9.01 16.85
CA ILE A 408 -3.56 -8.65 17.80
C ILE A 408 -3.87 -9.33 19.12
N ALA A 409 -3.05 -10.33 19.47
CA ALA A 409 -3.21 -11.10 20.69
C ALA A 409 -2.88 -10.26 21.95
N LEU A 410 -1.84 -9.44 21.84
CA LEU A 410 -1.43 -8.52 22.90
C LEU A 410 -0.69 -7.32 22.32
N THR A 411 -0.92 -6.15 22.89
CA THR A 411 -0.09 -4.96 22.71
C THR A 411 0.54 -4.61 24.05
N GLN A 412 1.88 -4.55 24.09
CA GLN A 412 2.64 -4.15 25.26
C GLN A 412 3.56 -2.98 24.95
N THR A 413 3.70 -2.05 25.89
CA THR A 413 4.65 -0.95 25.77
C THR A 413 5.83 -1.13 26.73
N TYR A 414 7.01 -0.65 26.34
CA TYR A 414 8.21 -0.66 27.17
C TYR A 414 8.79 0.74 27.36
N THR A 415 9.50 0.94 28.46
CA THR A 415 10.22 2.17 28.82
C THR A 415 11.75 1.99 28.62
N GLN A 416 12.56 2.71 29.42
CA GLN A 416 14.02 2.48 29.46
C GLN A 416 14.38 1.12 30.07
N ASP A 417 13.56 0.61 30.98
CA ASP A 417 13.61 -0.75 31.47
C ASP A 417 12.62 -1.61 30.67
N VAL A 418 13.14 -2.59 29.96
CA VAL A 418 12.34 -3.52 29.15
C VAL A 418 11.85 -4.73 29.93
N SER A 419 12.40 -4.96 31.12
CA SER A 419 12.17 -6.20 31.89
C SER A 419 10.70 -6.34 32.28
N GLU A 420 10.08 -5.28 32.78
CA GLU A 420 8.67 -5.29 33.20
C GLU A 420 7.73 -5.68 32.04
N ALA A 421 7.99 -5.14 30.86
CA ALA A 421 7.19 -5.45 29.67
C ALA A 421 7.35 -6.92 29.23
N ILE A 422 8.57 -7.44 29.31
CA ILE A 422 8.88 -8.82 28.96
C ILE A 422 8.28 -9.78 30.00
N ASP A 423 8.45 -9.51 31.29
CA ASP A 423 7.86 -10.32 32.36
C ASP A 423 6.34 -10.39 32.25
N PHE A 424 5.69 -9.28 31.89
CA PHE A 424 4.24 -9.28 31.61
C PHE A 424 3.88 -10.22 30.45
N ILE A 425 4.59 -10.13 29.32
CA ILE A 425 4.36 -10.97 28.13
C ILE A 425 4.53 -12.45 28.50
N VAL A 426 5.59 -12.80 29.19
CA VAL A 426 5.94 -14.17 29.57
C VAL A 426 4.93 -14.76 30.54
N ASN A 427 4.55 -14.02 31.59
CA ASN A 427 3.64 -14.50 32.63
C ASN A 427 2.20 -14.72 32.12
N ASN A 428 1.80 -14.03 31.04
CA ASN A 428 0.45 -14.18 30.47
C ASN A 428 0.35 -15.27 29.39
N ASN A 429 1.44 -15.95 29.04
CA ASN A 429 1.48 -17.07 28.08
C ASN A 429 0.66 -16.79 26.81
N ILE A 430 0.95 -15.69 26.14
CA ILE A 430 0.17 -15.20 25.00
C ILE A 430 0.38 -16.11 23.78
N SER A 431 -0.73 -16.60 23.22
CA SER A 431 -0.73 -17.36 21.98
C SER A 431 -0.65 -16.38 20.80
N ALA A 432 0.51 -16.30 20.16
CA ALA A 432 0.75 -15.52 18.93
C ALA A 432 1.52 -16.38 17.93
N ASP A 433 1.46 -16.03 16.65
CA ASP A 433 2.24 -16.70 15.57
C ASP A 433 3.36 -15.82 15.02
N MET A 434 3.45 -14.56 15.48
CA MET A 434 4.57 -13.64 15.22
C MET A 434 4.65 -12.56 16.30
N ILE A 435 5.83 -11.93 16.40
CA ILE A 435 6.04 -10.76 17.26
C ILE A 435 6.47 -9.58 16.39
N PHE A 436 5.80 -8.43 16.55
CA PHE A 436 6.28 -7.15 16.01
C PHE A 436 6.96 -6.34 17.11
N VAL A 437 8.23 -6.01 16.93
CA VAL A 437 9.03 -5.20 17.86
C VAL A 437 9.44 -3.91 17.20
N ALA A 438 8.93 -2.76 17.65
CA ALA A 438 9.46 -1.46 17.27
C ALA A 438 10.52 -1.02 18.28
N ALA A 439 11.79 -1.02 17.90
CA ALA A 439 12.89 -0.70 18.82
C ALA A 439 14.07 -0.05 18.07
N TYR A 440 14.84 0.77 18.78
CA TYR A 440 16.19 1.16 18.37
C TYR A 440 17.18 0.07 18.71
N PRO A 441 18.41 0.02 18.09
CA PRO A 441 19.35 -1.08 18.26
C PRO A 441 19.65 -1.43 19.71
N LYS A 442 19.82 -0.42 20.57
CA LYS A 442 20.05 -0.60 22.02
C LYS A 442 18.95 -1.45 22.68
N PHE A 443 17.68 -1.16 22.37
CA PHE A 443 16.55 -1.87 22.99
C PHE A 443 16.27 -3.20 22.30
N ALA A 444 16.42 -3.26 20.97
CA ALA A 444 16.26 -4.51 20.21
C ALA A 444 17.23 -5.59 20.72
N ARG A 445 18.50 -5.24 20.99
CA ARG A 445 19.51 -6.12 21.56
C ARG A 445 19.20 -6.56 23.00
N LEU A 446 18.44 -5.78 23.76
CA LEU A 446 17.96 -6.19 25.09
C LEU A 446 16.73 -7.09 25.01
N ILE A 447 15.78 -6.76 24.13
CA ILE A 447 14.49 -7.44 24.02
C ILE A 447 14.63 -8.84 23.42
N GLN A 448 15.39 -8.97 22.32
CA GLN A 448 15.45 -10.20 21.52
C GLN A 448 15.94 -11.42 22.33
N PRO A 449 17.05 -11.41 23.09
CA PRO A 449 17.50 -12.57 23.84
C PRO A 449 16.49 -13.06 24.89
N PHE A 450 15.73 -12.13 25.53
CA PHE A 450 14.67 -12.50 26.46
C PHE A 450 13.51 -13.17 25.73
N LEU A 451 13.03 -12.60 24.61
CA LEU A 451 11.96 -13.22 23.85
C LEU A 451 12.36 -14.61 23.33
N LYS A 452 13.59 -14.77 22.83
CA LYS A 452 14.11 -16.05 22.36
C LYS A 452 14.21 -17.11 23.48
N ARG A 453 14.48 -16.69 24.68
CA ARG A 453 14.56 -17.60 25.85
C ARG A 453 13.18 -18.19 26.22
N TYR A 454 12.11 -17.41 26.08
CA TYR A 454 10.77 -17.77 26.56
C TYR A 454 9.86 -18.32 25.47
N TYR A 455 10.02 -17.84 24.24
CA TYR A 455 9.27 -18.35 23.09
C TYR A 455 10.16 -19.34 22.30
N SER A 456 9.53 -20.38 21.75
CA SER A 456 10.23 -21.35 20.91
C SER A 456 10.91 -20.67 19.72
N GLU A 457 11.97 -21.28 19.16
CA GLU A 457 12.70 -20.77 17.98
C GLU A 457 11.80 -20.53 16.76
N ASN A 458 10.57 -21.02 16.78
CA ASN A 458 9.62 -20.95 15.67
C ASN A 458 8.73 -19.69 15.69
N LEU A 459 8.84 -18.79 16.68
CA LEU A 459 8.07 -17.57 16.73
C LEU A 459 8.88 -16.41 16.09
N PRO A 460 8.64 -16.03 14.84
CA PRO A 460 9.42 -15.02 14.15
C PRO A 460 9.20 -13.62 14.74
N ILE A 461 10.28 -12.86 14.80
CA ILE A 461 10.27 -11.48 15.28
C ILE A 461 10.50 -10.56 14.10
N TYR A 462 9.56 -9.67 13.84
CA TYR A 462 9.63 -8.64 12.80
C TYR A 462 9.91 -7.28 13.41
N SER A 463 10.69 -6.46 12.70
CA SER A 463 10.98 -5.09 13.11
C SER A 463 11.06 -4.14 11.92
N THR A 464 11.05 -2.84 12.20
CA THR A 464 11.36 -1.79 11.22
C THR A 464 12.88 -1.62 11.07
N SER A 465 13.32 -0.84 10.09
CA SER A 465 14.73 -0.50 9.87
C SER A 465 15.43 0.08 11.11
N HIS A 466 14.66 0.58 12.07
CA HIS A 466 15.17 1.20 13.30
C HIS A 466 15.87 0.21 14.22
N ALA A 467 15.61 -1.10 14.11
CA ALA A 467 16.32 -2.12 14.90
C ALA A 467 17.79 -2.28 14.48
N TYR A 468 18.15 -1.85 13.27
CA TYR A 468 19.50 -1.93 12.74
C TYR A 468 20.19 -0.57 12.71
N SER A 469 21.44 -0.51 13.16
CA SER A 469 22.25 0.72 13.13
C SER A 469 22.55 1.23 11.70
N GLY A 470 22.45 0.36 10.69
CA GLY A 470 22.85 0.62 9.31
C GLY A 470 24.34 0.33 9.05
N SER A 471 25.07 -0.11 10.05
CA SER A 471 26.48 -0.52 9.94
C SER A 471 26.70 -1.82 10.67
N PRO A 472 27.37 -2.82 10.07
CA PRO A 472 27.63 -4.12 10.69
C PRO A 472 28.46 -3.98 11.97
N ASP A 473 27.96 -4.58 13.05
CA ASP A 473 28.71 -4.79 14.30
C ASP A 473 28.45 -6.22 14.79
N PRO A 474 29.15 -7.24 14.26
CA PRO A 474 28.85 -8.64 14.54
C PRO A 474 28.93 -9.00 16.03
N ARG A 475 29.71 -8.24 16.81
CA ARG A 475 29.83 -8.48 18.26
C ARG A 475 28.59 -8.04 19.03
N MET A 476 28.02 -6.91 18.63
CA MET A 476 26.82 -6.37 19.26
C MET A 476 25.54 -6.91 18.61
N ASP A 477 25.58 -7.20 17.31
CA ASP A 477 24.40 -7.63 16.55
C ASP A 477 24.09 -9.13 16.73
N ILE A 478 24.94 -9.88 17.44
CA ILE A 478 24.64 -11.26 17.85
C ILE A 478 23.37 -11.33 18.71
N ASP A 479 23.09 -10.28 19.49
CA ASP A 479 21.90 -10.16 20.30
C ASP A 479 20.63 -9.85 19.48
N LEU A 480 20.74 -9.63 18.18
CA LEU A 480 19.62 -9.43 17.25
C LEU A 480 19.25 -10.69 16.46
N GLU A 481 19.89 -11.83 16.78
CA GLU A 481 19.76 -13.10 16.06
C GLU A 481 18.32 -13.48 15.73
N GLY A 482 18.02 -13.66 14.44
CA GLY A 482 16.71 -14.08 13.96
C GLY A 482 15.67 -12.94 13.79
N ILE A 483 15.97 -11.68 14.17
CA ILE A 483 15.07 -10.57 13.86
C ILE A 483 15.03 -10.36 12.34
N ILE A 484 13.82 -10.36 11.79
CA ILE A 484 13.52 -10.03 10.39
C ILE A 484 13.16 -8.53 10.32
N PHE A 485 13.78 -7.79 9.42
CA PHE A 485 13.53 -6.36 9.30
C PHE A 485 13.59 -5.88 7.85
N GLY A 486 12.82 -4.83 7.55
CA GLY A 486 12.87 -4.16 6.26
C GLY A 486 13.77 -2.92 6.33
N ASP A 487 14.67 -2.75 5.35
CA ASP A 487 15.48 -1.53 5.21
C ASP A 487 15.66 -1.20 3.71
N MET A 488 16.31 -0.08 3.43
CA MET A 488 16.55 0.38 2.07
C MET A 488 17.74 -0.34 1.40
N PRO A 489 17.72 -0.46 0.06
CA PRO A 489 18.85 -1.05 -0.69
C PRO A 489 20.18 -0.38 -0.42
N TRP A 490 20.18 0.95 -0.29
CA TRP A 490 21.37 1.72 0.06
C TRP A 490 22.13 1.19 1.29
N VAL A 491 21.41 0.63 2.24
CA VAL A 491 21.97 0.08 3.48
C VAL A 491 22.31 -1.41 3.34
N LEU A 492 21.39 -2.19 2.74
CA LEU A 492 21.48 -3.65 2.74
C LEU A 492 22.23 -4.21 1.55
N SER A 493 21.95 -3.73 0.34
CA SER A 493 22.55 -4.21 -0.92
C SER A 493 22.47 -3.11 -1.99
N PRO A 494 23.39 -2.12 -1.95
CA PRO A 494 23.40 -1.04 -2.92
C PRO A 494 23.67 -1.57 -4.33
N ASN A 495 22.92 -1.08 -5.31
CA ASN A 495 23.18 -1.33 -6.72
C ASN A 495 24.51 -0.70 -7.16
N GLU A 496 24.90 -0.87 -8.42
CA GLU A 496 26.17 -0.34 -8.93
C GLU A 496 26.29 1.20 -8.78
N GLN A 497 25.23 1.93 -9.10
CA GLN A 497 25.18 3.38 -8.89
C GLN A 497 25.31 3.72 -7.40
N GLY A 498 24.59 3.02 -6.54
CA GLY A 498 24.68 3.20 -5.09
C GLY A 498 26.09 2.99 -4.57
N ARG A 499 26.78 1.93 -5.02
CA ARG A 499 28.19 1.68 -4.62
C ARG A 499 29.13 2.80 -5.06
N ARG A 500 28.98 3.35 -6.30
CA ARG A 500 29.80 4.49 -6.76
C ARG A 500 29.55 5.73 -5.90
N LEU A 501 28.27 6.05 -5.64
CA LEU A 501 27.90 7.18 -4.79
C LEU A 501 28.40 7.03 -3.36
N GLN A 502 28.32 5.81 -2.78
CA GLN A 502 28.88 5.55 -1.44
C GLN A 502 30.38 5.79 -1.40
N LYS A 503 31.12 5.34 -2.41
CA LYS A 503 32.55 5.58 -2.49
C LYS A 503 32.87 7.09 -2.50
N THR A 504 32.22 7.87 -3.33
CA THR A 504 32.39 9.34 -3.40
C THR A 504 32.04 10.02 -2.07
N LEU A 505 30.94 9.59 -1.44
CA LEU A 505 30.47 10.20 -0.20
C LEU A 505 31.33 9.82 1.02
N ILE A 506 31.92 8.60 1.06
CA ILE A 506 32.82 8.23 2.14
C ILE A 506 34.15 8.99 2.08
N GLU A 507 34.63 9.29 0.86
CA GLU A 507 35.82 10.11 0.66
C GLU A 507 35.61 11.56 1.12
N SER A 508 34.39 12.10 0.95
CA SER A 508 34.04 13.48 1.30
C SER A 508 33.49 13.67 2.71
N PHE A 509 32.74 12.71 3.22
CA PHE A 509 31.97 12.82 4.48
C PHE A 509 31.96 11.49 5.27
N PRO A 510 33.11 10.94 5.67
CA PRO A 510 33.20 9.60 6.26
C PRO A 510 32.32 9.44 7.51
N ASP A 511 32.43 10.36 8.48
CA ASP A 511 31.68 10.28 9.73
C ASP A 511 30.17 10.49 9.55
N LYS A 512 29.80 11.46 8.71
CA LYS A 512 28.39 11.74 8.39
C LYS A 512 27.75 10.54 7.66
N LEU A 513 28.49 9.91 6.73
CA LEU A 513 27.95 8.77 6.00
C LEU A 513 27.69 7.57 6.92
N LEU A 514 28.59 7.28 7.86
CA LEU A 514 28.38 6.20 8.81
C LEU A 514 27.15 6.43 9.70
N GLN A 515 26.93 7.66 10.14
CA GLN A 515 25.86 8.01 11.07
C GLN A 515 24.50 8.22 10.40
N PHE A 516 24.46 8.74 9.17
CA PHE A 516 23.22 9.21 8.52
C PHE A 516 22.97 8.59 7.14
N LYS A 517 23.38 7.33 6.92
CA LYS A 517 23.26 6.61 5.64
C LYS A 517 21.89 6.80 4.98
N ARG A 518 20.81 6.63 5.74
CA ARG A 518 19.44 6.69 5.23
C ARG A 518 19.04 8.09 4.75
N LEU A 519 19.58 9.15 5.35
CA LEU A 519 19.32 10.53 4.92
C LEU A 519 20.09 10.89 3.64
N PHE A 520 21.30 10.36 3.44
CA PHE A 520 21.98 10.47 2.15
C PHE A 520 21.15 9.84 1.03
N ALA A 521 20.62 8.62 1.25
CA ALA A 521 19.77 7.95 0.28
C ALA A 521 18.50 8.76 -0.03
N LEU A 522 17.89 9.41 0.97
CA LEU A 522 16.74 10.31 0.76
C LEU A 522 17.09 11.45 -0.18
N GLY A 523 18.25 12.10 0.02
CA GLY A 523 18.73 13.17 -0.85
C GLY A 523 19.00 12.69 -2.27
N ILE A 524 19.64 11.54 -2.43
CA ILE A 524 19.94 10.91 -3.73
C ILE A 524 18.64 10.65 -4.50
N ASP A 525 17.66 10.00 -3.85
CA ASP A 525 16.39 9.71 -4.49
C ASP A 525 15.56 10.97 -4.76
N ALA A 526 15.63 11.98 -3.89
CA ALA A 526 14.94 13.25 -4.14
C ALA A 526 15.40 13.92 -5.44
N TYR A 527 16.71 13.86 -5.77
CA TYR A 527 17.20 14.32 -7.08
C TYR A 527 16.73 13.42 -8.21
N SER A 528 16.89 12.12 -8.05
CA SER A 528 16.60 11.14 -9.11
C SER A 528 15.10 11.10 -9.45
N LEU A 529 14.22 11.29 -8.46
CA LEU A 529 12.77 11.30 -8.64
C LEU A 529 12.28 12.42 -9.56
N MET A 530 12.94 13.58 -9.60
CA MET A 530 12.46 14.72 -10.40
C MET A 530 12.19 14.37 -11.86
N SER A 531 13.03 13.52 -12.44
CA SER A 531 12.85 13.04 -13.81
C SER A 531 11.79 11.95 -13.96
N HIS A 532 11.33 11.36 -12.85
CA HIS A 532 10.40 10.21 -12.85
C HIS A 532 9.00 10.57 -12.37
N LEU A 533 8.82 11.68 -11.63
CA LEU A 533 7.52 12.04 -11.03
C LEU A 533 6.40 12.16 -12.06
N GLN A 534 6.68 12.74 -13.20
CA GLN A 534 5.70 12.89 -14.28
C GLN A 534 5.39 11.56 -14.95
N HIS A 535 6.37 10.66 -15.00
CA HIS A 535 6.15 9.29 -15.48
C HIS A 535 5.19 8.51 -14.58
N PHE A 536 5.27 8.69 -13.25
CA PHE A 536 4.32 8.11 -12.30
C PHE A 536 2.89 8.62 -12.52
N ASN A 537 2.67 9.89 -12.90
CA ASN A 537 1.34 10.40 -13.23
C ASN A 537 0.74 9.71 -14.46
N LEU A 538 1.58 9.32 -15.41
CA LEU A 538 1.15 8.61 -16.62
C LEU A 538 0.93 7.12 -16.37
N GLN A 539 1.66 6.56 -15.41
CA GLN A 539 1.63 5.15 -15.07
C GLN A 539 1.55 4.99 -13.54
N PRO A 540 0.36 5.21 -12.94
CA PRO A 540 0.16 5.00 -11.52
C PRO A 540 0.61 3.60 -11.11
N TYR A 541 1.26 3.51 -9.94
CA TYR A 541 1.80 2.26 -9.39
C TYR A 541 3.00 1.64 -10.12
N SER A 542 3.55 2.29 -11.16
CA SER A 542 4.84 1.85 -11.71
C SER A 542 5.91 1.89 -10.62
N LEU A 543 6.72 0.81 -10.52
CA LEU A 543 7.80 0.74 -9.54
C LEU A 543 9.08 1.27 -10.15
N TRP A 544 9.73 2.19 -9.46
CA TRP A 544 11.05 2.69 -9.80
C TRP A 544 12.08 2.31 -8.74
N GLN A 545 13.26 1.84 -9.18
CA GLN A 545 14.32 1.37 -8.31
C GLN A 545 15.12 2.55 -7.75
N GLY A 546 14.80 2.99 -6.54
CA GLY A 546 15.53 4.01 -5.79
C GLY A 546 16.59 3.42 -4.86
N GLN A 547 17.36 4.31 -4.21
CA GLN A 547 18.29 3.95 -3.14
C GLN A 547 17.56 3.71 -1.81
N THR A 548 16.39 4.33 -1.61
CA THR A 548 15.58 4.19 -0.40
C THR A 548 14.57 3.05 -0.47
N GLY A 549 14.39 2.41 -1.62
CA GLY A 549 13.43 1.34 -1.85
C GLY A 549 12.98 1.24 -3.30
N GLN A 550 12.06 0.33 -3.59
CA GLN A 550 11.28 0.41 -4.82
C GLN A 550 10.17 1.43 -4.59
N LEU A 551 10.19 2.51 -5.37
CA LEU A 551 9.32 3.68 -5.21
C LEU A 551 8.14 3.62 -6.16
N PHE A 552 6.96 4.01 -5.67
CA PHE A 552 5.75 4.20 -6.48
C PHE A 552 4.91 5.33 -5.90
N VAL A 553 4.04 5.91 -6.71
CA VAL A 553 3.17 7.02 -6.31
C VAL A 553 1.72 6.53 -6.18
N ASP A 554 1.06 6.90 -5.11
CA ASP A 554 -0.38 6.65 -4.93
C ASP A 554 -1.25 7.76 -5.55
N ASN A 555 -2.57 7.59 -5.49
CA ASN A 555 -3.54 8.57 -5.99
C ASN A 555 -3.53 9.92 -5.25
N GLN A 556 -2.85 10.02 -4.10
CA GLN A 556 -2.66 11.24 -3.31
C GLN A 556 -1.29 11.86 -3.55
N GLN A 557 -0.58 11.43 -4.59
CA GLN A 557 0.77 11.88 -4.94
C GLN A 557 1.80 11.67 -3.81
N ARG A 558 1.56 10.67 -2.94
CA ARG A 558 2.51 10.22 -1.94
C ARG A 558 3.41 9.15 -2.54
N ILE A 559 4.70 9.30 -2.34
CA ILE A 559 5.71 8.35 -2.81
C ILE A 559 5.94 7.31 -1.74
N TRP A 560 5.56 6.09 -2.02
CA TRP A 560 5.71 4.93 -1.16
C TRP A 560 7.00 4.20 -1.46
N ARG A 561 7.51 3.46 -0.48
CA ARG A 561 8.72 2.67 -0.58
C ARG A 561 8.41 1.21 -0.24
N LYS A 562 8.71 0.28 -1.15
CA LYS A 562 8.84 -1.13 -0.81
C LYS A 562 10.25 -1.36 -0.30
N LEU A 563 10.38 -1.97 0.86
CA LEU A 563 11.66 -2.21 1.51
C LEU A 563 12.30 -3.53 1.05
N MET A 564 13.60 -3.61 1.19
CA MET A 564 14.37 -4.85 1.06
C MET A 564 14.36 -5.57 2.41
N TRP A 565 14.17 -6.89 2.41
CA TRP A 565 14.04 -7.66 3.63
C TRP A 565 15.33 -8.41 3.98
N ALA A 566 15.68 -8.38 5.24
CA ALA A 566 16.88 -9.03 5.79
C ALA A 566 16.60 -9.60 7.18
N TYR A 567 17.50 -10.45 7.66
CA TYR A 567 17.48 -10.98 9.02
C TYR A 567 18.89 -11.04 9.58
N PHE A 568 19.01 -11.12 10.90
CA PHE A 568 20.30 -11.31 11.56
C PHE A 568 20.61 -12.78 11.70
N GLN A 569 21.82 -13.17 11.31
CA GLN A 569 22.37 -14.51 11.47
C GLN A 569 23.83 -14.44 11.90
N GLN A 570 24.16 -15.01 13.06
CA GLN A 570 25.50 -14.99 13.64
C GLN A 570 26.08 -13.58 13.73
N GLY A 571 25.25 -12.61 14.13
CA GLY A 571 25.62 -11.20 14.24
C GLY A 571 25.80 -10.47 12.91
N ASN A 572 25.53 -11.10 11.78
CA ASN A 572 25.61 -10.49 10.46
C ASN A 572 24.21 -10.34 9.83
N VAL A 573 24.04 -9.31 9.00
CA VAL A 573 22.82 -9.10 8.23
C VAL A 573 22.86 -9.99 6.98
N GLN A 574 21.83 -10.81 6.81
CA GLN A 574 21.62 -11.66 5.64
C GLN A 574 20.35 -11.20 4.92
N LEU A 575 20.40 -11.15 3.59
CA LEU A 575 19.20 -10.86 2.79
C LEU A 575 18.25 -12.06 2.87
N LEU A 576 16.95 -11.74 3.01
CA LEU A 576 15.90 -12.73 3.12
C LEU A 576 15.73 -13.37 1.77
N ASN A 577 16.01 -14.06 1.06
CA ASN A 577 15.90 -14.63 -0.29
C ASN A 577 17.09 -14.35 -1.25
N GLY A 578 18.29 -14.18 -0.73
CA GLY A 578 19.50 -14.03 -1.55
C GLY A 578 19.47 -12.80 -2.47
N SER A 579 19.70 -12.99 -3.78
CA SER A 579 19.68 -11.90 -4.76
C SER A 579 18.29 -11.28 -4.98
N ASP A 580 17.23 -11.95 -4.57
CA ASP A 580 15.83 -11.59 -4.79
C ASP A 580 15.18 -11.03 -3.52
N ALA A 581 15.94 -10.28 -2.72
CA ALA A 581 15.46 -9.65 -1.47
C ALA A 581 14.25 -8.70 -1.66
N TRP A 582 13.84 -8.47 -2.91
CA TRP A 582 12.59 -7.79 -3.29
C TRP A 582 11.42 -8.75 -3.46
N ASP A 583 11.72 -10.04 -3.61
CA ASP A 583 10.72 -11.05 -3.84
C ASP A 583 10.02 -11.36 -2.51
N ILE A 584 8.84 -10.80 -2.36
CA ILE A 584 7.81 -11.46 -1.60
C ILE A 584 7.36 -12.60 -2.51
N THR A 585 8.18 -13.64 -2.65
CA THR A 585 7.74 -14.90 -3.22
C THR A 585 6.74 -15.47 -2.24
N MET A 586 5.49 -15.16 -2.51
CA MET A 586 4.42 -16.01 -2.03
C MET A 586 4.72 -17.42 -2.53
N PRO A 587 4.58 -18.45 -1.71
CA PRO A 587 4.75 -19.81 -2.16
C PRO A 587 3.93 -20.01 -3.43
N ALA A 588 4.53 -20.67 -4.43
CA ALA A 588 3.84 -21.00 -5.68
C ALA A 588 2.44 -21.57 -5.34
N PRO A 589 1.41 -21.36 -6.17
CA PRO A 589 0.05 -21.85 -5.91
C PRO A 589 -0.03 -23.34 -5.56
N ASN A 590 1.01 -24.11 -5.88
CA ASN A 590 1.16 -25.53 -5.55
C ASN A 590 1.81 -25.80 -4.18
N ALA A 591 2.26 -24.77 -3.46
CA ALA A 591 2.81 -24.87 -2.11
C ALA A 591 1.79 -24.44 -1.03
N ILE A 592 0.52 -24.26 -1.38
CA ILE A 592 -0.55 -24.29 -0.40
C ILE A 592 -0.47 -25.69 0.23
N PRO A 593 -0.22 -25.83 1.55
CA PRO A 593 -0.29 -27.13 2.18
C PRO A 593 -1.60 -27.74 1.71
N LYS A 594 -1.58 -28.97 1.17
CA LYS A 594 -2.79 -29.77 1.06
C LYS A 594 -3.35 -29.76 2.48
N LEU A 595 -4.33 -28.91 2.75
CA LEU A 595 -5.17 -29.09 3.89
C LEU A 595 -5.77 -30.47 3.68
N GLU A 596 -5.28 -31.42 4.46
CA GLU A 596 -5.92 -32.72 4.59
C GLU A 596 -7.41 -32.46 4.79
N SER A 597 -8.21 -33.26 4.17
CA SER A 597 -9.65 -33.19 3.97
C SER A 597 -10.50 -33.27 5.24
N GLU A 598 -10.09 -32.66 6.34
CA GLU A 598 -10.79 -32.68 7.64
C GLU A 598 -11.09 -31.30 8.25
N LEU A 599 -11.18 -30.26 7.46
CA LEU A 599 -11.90 -29.07 7.90
C LEU A 599 -13.33 -29.15 7.38
N ILE A 600 -14.14 -29.91 8.11
CA ILE A 600 -15.60 -29.81 8.06
C ILE A 600 -15.95 -28.36 8.42
N ILE A 601 -16.12 -27.52 7.39
CA ILE A 601 -16.79 -26.23 7.55
C ILE A 601 -18.20 -26.60 8.03
N PRO A 602 -18.71 -26.12 9.18
CA PRO A 602 -20.07 -26.31 9.53
C PRO A 602 -20.95 -25.71 8.43
N VAL A 603 -21.41 -26.53 7.52
CA VAL A 603 -22.58 -26.21 6.71
C VAL A 603 -23.69 -25.97 7.75
N ILE A 604 -24.10 -24.71 7.88
CA ILE A 604 -25.31 -24.40 8.63
C ILE A 604 -26.44 -25.09 7.88
N GLN A 605 -26.72 -26.34 8.27
CA GLN A 605 -27.94 -27.00 7.86
C GLN A 605 -29.09 -26.24 8.54
N PRO A 606 -30.15 -25.90 7.81
CA PRO A 606 -31.34 -25.34 8.43
C PRO A 606 -31.85 -26.40 9.41
N LYS A 607 -31.92 -26.05 10.69
CA LYS A 607 -32.55 -26.83 11.73
C LYS A 607 -33.99 -27.04 11.29
N VAL A 608 -34.35 -28.26 10.89
CA VAL A 608 -35.74 -28.68 10.73
C VAL A 608 -36.34 -28.60 12.12
N VAL A 609 -37.23 -27.63 12.33
CA VAL A 609 -38.05 -27.54 13.53
C VAL A 609 -39.08 -28.61 13.41
N GLY A 610 -38.92 -29.70 14.19
CA GLY A 610 -39.96 -30.70 14.39
C GLY A 610 -41.15 -30.10 15.12
N ASP A 611 -42.30 -30.64 14.84
CA ASP A 611 -43.61 -30.34 15.41
C ASP A 611 -43.58 -30.00 16.91
N ALA A 612 -43.98 -28.77 17.24
CA ALA A 612 -44.29 -28.38 18.61
C ALA A 612 -45.81 -28.34 18.77
N THR A 613 -46.31 -29.38 19.37
CA THR A 613 -47.67 -29.42 19.98
C THR A 613 -47.75 -28.37 21.10
N SER A 614 -48.75 -27.51 20.95
CA SER A 614 -49.56 -26.78 21.93
C SER A 614 -48.98 -26.52 23.35
N LEU A 615 -48.69 -25.24 23.65
CA LEU A 615 -48.85 -24.65 24.99
C LEU A 615 -49.65 -23.35 24.88
N PRO A 616 -50.49 -23.01 25.91
CA PRO A 616 -51.51 -21.95 25.79
C PRO A 616 -50.91 -20.54 25.89
N VAL A 617 -51.42 -19.64 25.06
CA VAL A 617 -51.09 -18.24 25.03
C VAL A 617 -51.95 -17.49 26.04
N GLU A 618 -51.31 -16.87 27.06
CA GLU A 618 -51.93 -15.81 27.84
C GLU A 618 -51.91 -14.49 27.07
N PRO A 619 -52.98 -13.67 27.14
CA PRO A 619 -53.04 -12.42 26.39
C PRO A 619 -52.21 -11.33 27.08
N ARG A 620 -51.29 -10.69 26.34
CA ARG A 620 -50.60 -9.50 26.77
C ARG A 620 -51.38 -8.26 26.32
N ASP A 621 -51.53 -7.31 27.26
CA ASP A 621 -52.14 -6.00 27.06
C ASP A 621 -51.43 -5.15 25.98
N PRO A 622 -52.17 -4.25 25.30
CA PRO A 622 -51.61 -3.44 24.22
C PRO A 622 -50.67 -2.35 24.76
N ILE A 623 -49.51 -2.24 24.12
CA ILE A 623 -48.50 -1.23 24.39
C ILE A 623 -49.03 0.16 23.98
N GLN A 624 -49.12 1.07 24.95
CA GLN A 624 -49.48 2.49 24.71
C GLN A 624 -48.28 3.22 24.07
N PRO A 625 -48.53 4.23 23.22
CA PRO A 625 -47.46 5.00 22.57
C PRO A 625 -46.74 5.93 23.59
N ILE A 626 -45.42 5.96 23.53
CA ILE A 626 -44.53 6.79 24.33
C ILE A 626 -44.73 8.26 23.91
N THR A 627 -45.16 9.12 24.83
CA THR A 627 -45.29 10.57 24.64
C THR A 627 -43.96 11.29 24.79
N ASN A 628 -43.81 12.43 24.12
CA ASN A 628 -42.60 13.26 23.97
C ASN A 628 -41.99 13.89 25.25
N GLU A 629 -42.43 13.49 26.45
CA GLU A 629 -41.87 14.03 27.71
C GLU A 629 -40.65 13.27 28.25
N THR A 630 -40.33 12.09 27.71
CA THR A 630 -39.21 11.27 28.24
C THR A 630 -37.85 11.60 27.61
N VAL A 631 -37.80 12.49 26.62
CA VAL A 631 -36.55 12.87 25.93
C VAL A 631 -35.82 14.04 26.60
N ASN A 632 -36.50 14.82 27.45
CA ASN A 632 -35.93 16.01 28.10
C ASN A 632 -35.22 15.77 29.43
N THR A 633 -35.18 14.56 29.96
CA THR A 633 -34.55 14.24 31.27
C THR A 633 -33.16 13.63 31.15
N LEU A 634 -32.64 13.42 29.94
CA LEU A 634 -31.29 12.85 29.71
C LEU A 634 -30.20 13.87 29.34
N ASN A 635 -30.54 15.16 29.27
CA ASN A 635 -29.57 16.23 28.91
C ASN A 635 -29.16 17.15 30.07
N SER A 636 -29.34 16.73 31.33
CA SER A 636 -28.85 17.45 32.51
C SER A 636 -27.90 16.59 33.35
N THR A 637 -26.76 16.20 32.78
CA THR A 637 -25.61 15.75 33.58
C THR A 637 -24.69 16.94 33.77
N LYS A 638 -24.63 17.38 35.01
CA LYS A 638 -23.76 18.43 35.53
C LYS A 638 -22.31 18.22 35.14
N ALA A 639 -21.66 19.31 34.71
CA ALA A 639 -20.23 19.40 34.57
C ALA A 639 -19.58 18.95 35.89
N VAL A 640 -18.72 17.92 35.82
CA VAL A 640 -17.93 17.47 36.96
C VAL A 640 -16.77 18.45 37.10
N ASP A 641 -16.73 19.11 38.27
CA ASP A 641 -15.70 20.06 38.66
C ASP A 641 -14.36 19.33 38.86
N ILE A 642 -13.45 19.51 37.89
CA ILE A 642 -12.10 18.89 37.86
C ILE A 642 -11.18 19.42 38.95
N GLU A 643 -11.48 20.57 39.58
CA GLU A 643 -10.69 21.10 40.70
C GLU A 643 -10.97 20.39 42.02
N ALA A 644 -12.16 19.87 42.24
CA ALA A 644 -12.48 19.08 43.42
C ALA A 644 -11.80 17.70 43.48
N LEU A 645 -11.48 17.13 42.31
CA LEU A 645 -10.74 15.85 42.20
C LEU A 645 -9.23 15.98 42.42
N LYS A 646 -8.65 17.18 42.24
CA LYS A 646 -7.24 17.46 42.48
C LYS A 646 -6.90 17.69 43.95
N SER A 647 -7.87 18.07 44.77
CA SER A 647 -7.68 18.31 46.21
C SER A 647 -7.85 17.04 47.07
N GLY A 648 -8.54 16.03 46.59
CA GLY A 648 -8.75 14.74 47.27
C GLY A 648 -7.56 13.77 47.21
N LEU A 649 -6.70 13.88 46.23
CA LEU A 649 -5.56 12.98 45.98
C LEU A 649 -4.25 13.37 46.67
N ARG A 650 -4.23 14.47 47.48
CA ARG A 650 -3.04 14.93 48.21
C ARG A 650 -3.00 14.57 49.70
N LYS A 651 -3.96 13.80 50.21
CA LYS A 651 -4.03 13.50 51.66
C LYS A 651 -3.77 12.05 52.08
N GLU A 652 -3.53 11.14 51.15
CA GLU A 652 -3.15 9.79 51.55
C GLU A 652 -1.90 9.37 50.77
N LEU A 653 -0.73 9.65 51.28
CA LEU A 653 0.54 8.94 51.05
C LEU A 653 1.73 9.85 51.44
N VAL A 654 2.02 10.00 52.75
CA VAL A 654 3.38 10.13 53.25
C VAL A 654 3.36 9.80 54.75
N PRO A 655 4.05 8.77 55.22
CA PRO A 655 4.66 8.79 56.56
C PRO A 655 6.12 9.20 56.41
N GLU A 656 6.44 10.33 57.03
CA GLU A 656 7.82 10.70 57.39
C GLU A 656 8.45 9.61 58.24
N ASN A 657 9.61 9.09 57.87
CA ASN A 657 10.81 9.00 58.71
C ASN A 657 11.89 8.12 58.08
N LYS A 658 13.07 8.68 58.07
CA LYS A 658 14.42 8.15 57.87
C LYS A 658 15.10 8.46 56.52
N ILE A 659 15.63 9.66 56.48
CA ILE A 659 16.85 9.92 55.75
C ILE A 659 17.86 10.53 56.74
N LYS A 660 18.83 9.73 57.15
CA LYS A 660 20.12 10.20 57.66
C LYS A 660 21.23 9.42 56.97
N THR A 661 22.13 10.22 56.33
CA THR A 661 23.53 9.96 56.03
C THR A 661 23.87 8.89 54.98
N LEU A 662 24.32 9.42 53.83
CA LEU A 662 25.66 9.08 53.29
C LEU A 662 26.01 10.06 52.17
N ASN A 663 26.69 11.14 52.54
CA ASN A 663 27.55 11.91 51.64
C ASN A 663 28.85 11.13 51.47
N SER A 664 29.24 10.80 50.23
CA SER A 664 30.64 10.65 49.89
C SER A 664 30.83 11.08 48.44
N GLU A 665 31.72 12.03 48.32
CA GLU A 665 32.17 12.73 47.13
C GLU A 665 32.66 11.79 46.03
N VAL A 666 32.20 12.04 44.80
CA VAL A 666 32.94 11.69 43.57
C VAL A 666 33.05 12.96 42.72
N LYS A 667 34.24 13.54 42.68
CA LYS A 667 34.64 14.58 41.75
C LYS A 667 34.66 14.00 40.34
N VAL A 668 33.89 14.62 39.42
CA VAL A 668 34.09 14.47 37.99
C VAL A 668 34.67 15.77 37.47
N GLU A 669 35.92 15.74 37.02
CA GLU A 669 36.60 16.84 36.36
C GLU A 669 36.03 16.99 34.94
N THR A 670 35.51 18.16 34.61
CA THR A 670 35.22 18.62 33.27
C THR A 670 36.41 19.38 32.71
N PRO A 671 36.94 19.07 31.52
CA PRO A 671 37.94 19.94 30.90
C PRO A 671 37.27 21.16 30.27
N SER A 672 37.61 22.32 30.75
CA SER A 672 37.30 23.62 30.15
C SER A 672 38.22 23.88 28.97
N PHE A 673 37.65 24.07 27.81
CA PHE A 673 38.35 24.67 26.68
C PHE A 673 37.98 26.17 26.61
N GLU A 674 38.96 27.04 26.87
CA GLU A 674 38.92 28.45 26.60
C GLU A 674 39.00 28.70 25.09
N VAL A 675 37.97 29.35 24.52
CA VAL A 675 38.02 29.91 23.18
C VAL A 675 38.37 31.38 23.31
N LYS A 676 39.54 31.77 22.83
CA LYS A 676 39.92 33.17 22.60
C LYS A 676 39.07 33.76 21.48
N THR A 677 38.35 34.82 21.78
CA THR A 677 37.63 35.66 20.84
C THR A 677 38.60 36.71 20.29
N ASP A 678 38.93 36.61 19.01
CA ASP A 678 39.44 37.74 18.26
C ASP A 678 38.30 38.42 17.50
N SER A 679 38.07 39.67 17.84
CA SER A 679 37.09 40.56 17.26
C SER A 679 37.54 41.00 15.86
N ALA A 680 36.84 40.60 14.82
CA ALA A 680 36.91 41.25 13.51
C ALA A 680 35.48 41.65 13.09
N THR A 681 35.28 42.95 13.05
CA THR A 681 34.14 43.64 12.46
C THR A 681 34.01 43.27 10.98
N ILE A 682 32.90 42.70 10.60
CA ILE A 682 32.49 42.51 9.21
C ILE A 682 31.19 43.25 8.97
N GLU A 683 31.27 44.19 8.01
CA GLU A 683 30.14 44.98 7.49
C GLU A 683 29.04 44.07 6.92
N GLU A 684 27.79 44.42 7.18
CA GLU A 684 26.60 43.85 6.59
C GLU A 684 26.62 44.06 5.07
N SER A 685 26.69 42.98 4.28
CA SER A 685 26.21 42.95 2.90
C SER A 685 25.23 41.83 2.70
N THR A 686 24.01 42.24 2.43
CA THR A 686 22.87 41.42 2.02
C THR A 686 23.14 40.70 0.71
N ASN A 687 23.35 39.39 0.73
CA ASN A 687 23.14 38.51 -0.42
C ASN A 687 22.87 37.03 0.05
N ASP A 688 21.61 36.66 0.06
CA ASP A 688 21.10 35.39 0.59
C ASP A 688 21.23 34.15 -0.34
N ALA A 689 22.09 34.22 -1.38
CA ALA A 689 22.28 33.10 -2.30
C ALA A 689 23.71 32.60 -2.28
N ILE A 690 23.97 31.44 -1.70
CA ILE A 690 25.29 30.79 -1.74
C ILE A 690 25.37 29.95 -3.02
N LYS A 691 26.14 30.42 -4.03
CA LYS A 691 26.58 29.61 -5.17
C LYS A 691 27.74 28.72 -4.72
N VAL A 692 27.50 27.44 -4.54
CA VAL A 692 28.57 26.48 -4.23
C VAL A 692 29.33 26.16 -5.52
N ARG A 693 30.51 26.73 -5.67
CA ARG A 693 31.50 26.42 -6.72
C ARG A 693 32.56 25.51 -6.11
N LEU A 694 32.48 24.19 -6.33
CA LEU A 694 33.59 23.29 -6.06
C LEU A 694 34.61 23.44 -7.17
N LEU A 695 35.77 24.01 -6.83
CA LEU A 695 36.93 24.11 -7.73
C LEU A 695 37.56 22.71 -7.87
N HIS A 696 37.47 22.13 -9.07
CA HIS A 696 38.32 21.03 -9.48
C HIS A 696 39.66 21.64 -9.90
N GLN A 697 40.74 21.34 -9.20
CA GLN A 697 42.10 21.49 -9.74
C GLN A 697 42.38 20.23 -10.58
N PRO A 698 42.86 20.40 -11.83
CA PRO A 698 43.34 19.26 -12.59
C PRO A 698 44.72 18.82 -12.02
N ALA A 699 44.86 17.53 -11.76
CA ALA A 699 46.13 16.92 -11.46
C ALA A 699 47.03 17.06 -12.67
N THR A 700 48.12 17.78 -12.54
CA THR A 700 49.23 17.79 -13.49
C THR A 700 50.00 16.49 -13.35
N SER A 701 50.12 15.79 -14.47
CA SER A 701 51.03 14.66 -14.69
C SER A 701 52.49 15.05 -14.43
N GLU A 702 53.15 14.34 -13.57
CA GLU A 702 54.50 13.80 -13.73
C GLU A 702 54.55 12.36 -13.25
#